data_88e5398b6188bbf1e0b67e823039a2e0
#
_entry.id   88e5398b6188bbf1e0b67e823039a2e0
#
_cell.length_a   1.000
_cell.length_b   1.000
_cell.length_c   1.000
_cell.angle_alpha   90.00
_cell.angle_beta   90.00
_cell.angle_gamma   90.00
#
_symmetry.space_group_name_H-M   'P 1'
#
loop_
_entity.id
_entity.type
_entity.pdbx_description
1 polymer ?
#
loop_
_entity_poly.entity_id
_entity_poly.type
_entity_poly.pdbx_seq_one_letter_code
_entity_poly.pdbx_strand_id
1 'polypeptide(L)'
;MNRRRAAIVLAWVALLGIALGLALRARFTADMSAFLPHAPDASQRVLVDQLRDGLVSRVLLVGIDGATPGVRAELSTRLATRLRALPDFASVSNGRTDRGGEDFALAFAHRYLLSPATDARAFSAAALHRAIGDSIAQLAGPLGDGLKSLLPADPTGATLRFLGAVQPPAQPRRLDGVWASPDGARALLLVITRASGTDIDAQQAALRVLRASFAQEREALGATAAGASLVVSGPAVFATYSRGVIERAVTRVSLLGAALIVALLLLVYRSTVLLLLGLLPVLTGIVVATAAVGVGFGVVQGITLGFGTALMGEAVDYSIYLFVQSGPEGAAEAPPDARAARLAWVRRFWPTVRLGMLTSMIGFASLLLSDFPGLAQIGAYSMVGVFAAALVTRFVLPELMPPGLAVRDLSRAGLRLERGVRGLRRLRRPLALLVLASAALLLAQRHHVWDDRLGALSPIPQPMLDADATLRAQIGASDSGDLVAVRGASQEAVLQAAEALAPRLRTLRERGLIGGFDSPARYLPSMRTQRARQAALPDSARLEAELRVAVKGLPVKAERFRPFVTDVQAARHAPLLTRADLAHSSFALALDGMLLRDRHGGWTALLPLRAPAGSPIDLARVRDALRGSGAIVVDLGATSNQLYQRYLRTAIGLSLAGVLGMAALLLLALRSARRVARVLAPLLAAVVVVAAGLVLLGQRLNLLHLVGMMLVIAAGSNYALFFDRGQRHGGITPRTLASLVFANLGTVAGFGPLLLSGVPVLASLGATVAPGALLALVFSAALSADDDGGPV
;
A
#
# COMPACT_ATOMS: atom_id res chain seq x y z
N MET A 1 -35.46 19.43 35.58
CA MET A 1 -34.90 19.40 34.20
C MET A 1 -36.05 19.65 33.23
N ASN A 2 -35.97 20.68 32.37
CA ASN A 2 -37.04 21.01 31.44
C ASN A 2 -37.24 19.87 30.44
N ARG A 3 -38.48 19.42 30.15
CA ARG A 3 -38.75 18.26 29.24
C ARG A 3 -37.98 18.31 27.92
N ARG A 4 -37.81 19.50 27.33
CA ARG A 4 -37.04 19.72 26.11
C ARG A 4 -35.53 19.43 26.29
N ARG A 5 -34.97 19.81 27.44
CA ARG A 5 -33.54 19.53 27.78
C ARG A 5 -33.30 18.04 27.92
N ALA A 6 -34.21 17.36 28.64
CA ALA A 6 -34.13 15.90 28.78
C ALA A 6 -34.22 15.20 27.42
N ALA A 7 -35.13 15.62 26.55
CA ALA A 7 -35.31 15.02 25.22
C ALA A 7 -34.08 15.18 24.34
N ILE A 8 -33.42 16.35 24.30
CA ILE A 8 -32.21 16.58 23.50
C ILE A 8 -31.06 15.71 24.00
N VAL A 9 -30.84 15.66 25.32
CA VAL A 9 -29.74 14.87 25.90
C VAL A 9 -29.99 13.36 25.71
N LEU A 10 -31.22 12.90 25.93
CA LEU A 10 -31.58 11.49 25.70
C LEU A 10 -31.42 11.08 24.22
N ALA A 11 -31.88 11.92 23.29
CA ALA A 11 -31.71 11.65 21.87
C ALA A 11 -30.24 11.58 21.47
N TRP A 12 -29.40 12.49 22.00
CA TRP A 12 -27.97 12.44 21.76
C TRP A 12 -27.31 11.19 22.35
N VAL A 13 -27.62 10.82 23.60
CA VAL A 13 -27.10 9.60 24.24
C VAL A 13 -27.51 8.35 23.46
N ALA A 14 -28.76 8.27 23.01
CA ALA A 14 -29.25 7.17 22.19
C ALA A 14 -28.47 7.06 20.85
N LEU A 15 -28.33 8.18 20.13
CA LEU A 15 -27.57 8.23 18.88
C LEU A 15 -26.09 7.88 19.09
N LEU A 16 -25.48 8.39 20.17
CA LEU A 16 -24.09 8.06 20.52
C LEU A 16 -23.92 6.58 20.85
N GLY A 17 -24.88 5.99 21.59
CA GLY A 17 -24.90 4.56 21.92
C GLY A 17 -25.00 3.68 20.65
N ILE A 18 -25.86 4.05 19.69
CA ILE A 18 -25.97 3.38 18.40
C ILE A 18 -24.64 3.50 17.63
N ALA A 19 -24.11 4.71 17.52
CA ALA A 19 -22.85 4.95 16.83
C ALA A 19 -21.68 4.19 17.48
N LEU A 20 -21.62 4.13 18.81
CA LEU A 20 -20.60 3.37 19.52
C LEU A 20 -20.74 1.86 19.24
N GLY A 21 -21.95 1.32 19.26
CA GLY A 21 -22.20 -0.08 18.90
C GLY A 21 -21.78 -0.42 17.48
N LEU A 22 -22.00 0.49 16.52
CA LEU A 22 -21.55 0.32 15.13
C LEU A 22 -20.01 0.46 15.02
N ALA A 23 -19.40 1.41 15.73
CA ALA A 23 -17.96 1.61 15.72
C ALA A 23 -17.21 0.41 16.34
N LEU A 24 -17.75 -0.21 17.38
CA LEU A 24 -17.17 -1.43 18.02
C LEU A 24 -17.25 -2.67 17.12
N ARG A 25 -18.20 -2.69 16.17
CA ARG A 25 -18.32 -3.76 15.16
C ARG A 25 -17.50 -3.51 13.90
N ALA A 26 -16.94 -2.32 13.76
CA ALA A 26 -16.13 -1.98 12.60
C ALA A 26 -14.86 -2.84 12.55
N ARG A 27 -14.49 -3.29 11.35
CA ARG A 27 -13.23 -3.99 11.11
C ARG A 27 -12.14 -2.96 10.87
N PHE A 28 -11.02 -3.14 11.55
CA PHE A 28 -9.86 -2.26 11.39
C PHE A 28 -8.76 -2.97 10.61
N THR A 29 -8.09 -2.24 9.72
CA THR A 29 -6.93 -2.75 8.99
C THR A 29 -5.81 -1.72 8.94
N ALA A 30 -4.57 -2.20 9.06
CA ALA A 30 -3.36 -1.41 8.80
C ALA A 30 -2.71 -1.79 7.45
N ASP A 31 -3.43 -2.56 6.61
CA ASP A 31 -2.96 -3.02 5.32
C ASP A 31 -2.95 -1.88 4.30
N MET A 32 -1.75 -1.54 3.83
CA MET A 32 -1.57 -0.54 2.76
C MET A 32 -2.13 -0.99 1.41
N SER A 33 -2.33 -2.31 1.21
CA SER A 33 -2.94 -2.82 -0.04
C SER A 33 -4.42 -2.44 -0.16
N ALA A 34 -5.10 -2.17 0.97
CA ALA A 34 -6.45 -1.62 0.99
C ALA A 34 -6.54 -0.18 0.45
N PHE A 35 -5.40 0.52 0.35
CA PHE A 35 -5.28 1.81 -0.34
C PHE A 35 -5.25 1.67 -1.87
N LEU A 36 -4.98 0.46 -2.40
CA LEU A 36 -4.94 0.25 -3.84
C LEU A 36 -6.35 0.35 -4.42
N PRO A 37 -6.55 1.21 -5.40
CA PRO A 37 -7.87 1.48 -5.95
C PRO A 37 -8.40 0.36 -6.85
N HIS A 38 -9.66 0.49 -7.24
CA HIS A 38 -10.24 -0.32 -8.29
C HIS A 38 -9.54 -0.01 -9.60
N ALA A 39 -8.83 -0.99 -10.17
CA ALA A 39 -8.02 -0.80 -11.36
C ALA A 39 -8.90 -0.71 -12.62
N PRO A 40 -8.96 0.44 -13.34
CA PRO A 40 -9.79 0.59 -14.53
C PRO A 40 -9.24 -0.19 -15.73
N ASP A 41 -7.91 -0.33 -15.84
CA ASP A 41 -7.25 -0.97 -16.98
C ASP A 41 -6.93 -2.45 -16.72
N ALA A 42 -6.85 -3.24 -17.80
CA ALA A 42 -6.57 -4.66 -17.74
C ALA A 42 -5.18 -4.97 -17.11
N SER A 43 -4.15 -4.14 -17.40
CA SER A 43 -2.81 -4.25 -16.82
C SER A 43 -2.81 -3.96 -15.32
N GLN A 44 -3.56 -2.92 -14.90
CA GLN A 44 -3.70 -2.54 -13.50
C GLN A 44 -4.46 -3.60 -12.70
N ARG A 45 -5.45 -4.27 -13.29
CA ARG A 45 -6.15 -5.39 -12.65
C ARG A 45 -5.22 -6.57 -12.39
N VAL A 46 -4.37 -6.91 -13.36
CA VAL A 46 -3.34 -7.96 -13.17
C VAL A 46 -2.40 -7.60 -12.02
N LEU A 47 -1.96 -6.33 -11.96
CA LEU A 47 -1.12 -5.84 -10.87
C LEU A 47 -1.79 -5.99 -9.50
N VAL A 48 -3.03 -5.51 -9.37
CA VAL A 48 -3.77 -5.55 -8.10
C VAL A 48 -4.03 -6.99 -7.65
N ASP A 49 -4.42 -7.89 -8.58
CA ASP A 49 -4.66 -9.30 -8.27
C ASP A 49 -3.36 -9.99 -7.83
N GLN A 50 -2.21 -9.67 -8.46
CA GLN A 50 -0.89 -10.18 -8.07
C GLN A 50 -0.47 -9.73 -6.67
N LEU A 51 -0.67 -8.46 -6.34
CA LEU A 51 -0.30 -7.90 -5.04
C LEU A 51 -1.18 -8.44 -3.90
N ARG A 52 -2.45 -8.77 -4.19
CA ARG A 52 -3.39 -9.27 -3.18
C ARG A 52 -3.27 -10.75 -2.92
N ASP A 53 -3.40 -11.56 -3.96
CA ASP A 53 -3.59 -13.00 -3.83
C ASP A 53 -2.49 -13.82 -4.55
N GLY A 54 -1.56 -13.15 -5.24
CA GLY A 54 -0.47 -13.79 -5.97
C GLY A 54 0.51 -14.53 -5.05
N LEU A 55 1.18 -15.55 -5.60
CA LEU A 55 2.22 -16.30 -4.89
C LEU A 55 3.33 -15.37 -4.36
N VAL A 56 3.65 -14.32 -5.12
CA VAL A 56 4.69 -13.34 -4.78
C VAL A 56 4.42 -12.71 -3.41
N SER A 57 3.16 -12.45 -3.05
CA SER A 57 2.80 -11.84 -1.76
C SER A 57 3.08 -12.74 -0.54
N ARG A 58 3.27 -14.06 -0.75
CA ARG A 58 3.51 -15.07 0.27
C ARG A 58 4.97 -15.55 0.36
N VAL A 59 5.82 -15.04 -0.53
CA VAL A 59 7.23 -15.42 -0.59
C VAL A 59 8.04 -14.72 0.50
N LEU A 60 8.83 -15.49 1.22
CA LEU A 60 9.87 -15.03 2.13
C LEU A 60 11.23 -15.45 1.57
N LEU A 61 12.11 -14.50 1.40
CA LEU A 61 13.51 -14.69 1.06
C LEU A 61 14.29 -14.74 2.36
N VAL A 62 15.02 -15.82 2.56
CA VAL A 62 15.75 -16.06 3.81
C VAL A 62 17.23 -16.23 3.50
N GLY A 63 18.05 -15.47 4.22
CA GLY A 63 19.50 -15.58 4.20
C GLY A 63 20.05 -15.92 5.60
N ILE A 64 21.01 -16.82 5.67
CA ILE A 64 21.77 -17.12 6.89
C ILE A 64 23.19 -16.63 6.68
N ASP A 65 23.57 -15.60 7.44
CA ASP A 65 24.87 -14.96 7.41
C ASP A 65 25.74 -15.41 8.61
N GLY A 66 27.03 -15.10 8.56
CA GLY A 66 27.97 -15.42 9.64
C GLY A 66 28.30 -16.91 9.72
N ALA A 67 29.04 -17.32 10.74
CA ALA A 67 29.57 -18.67 10.94
C ALA A 67 30.39 -19.20 9.73
N THR A 68 30.83 -20.44 9.79
CA THR A 68 31.54 -21.09 8.69
C THR A 68 30.59 -21.61 7.61
N PRO A 69 31.03 -21.84 6.36
CA PRO A 69 30.15 -22.34 5.30
C PRO A 69 29.42 -23.63 5.68
N GLY A 70 30.13 -24.62 6.25
CA GLY A 70 29.53 -25.87 6.69
C GLY A 70 28.46 -25.71 7.77
N VAL A 71 28.67 -24.81 8.74
CA VAL A 71 27.69 -24.52 9.79
C VAL A 71 26.46 -23.82 9.19
N ARG A 72 26.65 -22.90 8.25
CA ARG A 72 25.50 -22.26 7.52
C ARG A 72 24.69 -23.28 6.74
N ALA A 73 25.36 -24.23 6.06
CA ALA A 73 24.68 -25.28 5.32
C ALA A 73 23.91 -26.22 6.25
N GLU A 74 24.49 -26.57 7.39
CA GLU A 74 23.82 -27.36 8.43
C GLU A 74 22.59 -26.64 8.99
N LEU A 75 22.73 -25.36 9.39
CA LEU A 75 21.61 -24.52 9.85
C LEU A 75 20.51 -24.42 8.80
N SER A 76 20.88 -24.17 7.53
CA SER A 76 19.93 -24.11 6.42
C SER A 76 19.16 -25.43 6.27
N THR A 77 19.86 -26.56 6.42
CA THR A 77 19.25 -27.89 6.30
C THR A 77 18.28 -28.18 7.45
N ARG A 78 18.69 -27.96 8.69
CA ARG A 78 17.87 -28.17 9.87
C ARG A 78 16.64 -27.27 9.89
N LEU A 79 16.86 -25.96 9.61
CA LEU A 79 15.77 -24.99 9.50
C LEU A 79 14.77 -25.41 8.42
N ALA A 80 15.24 -25.76 7.21
CA ALA A 80 14.36 -26.19 6.13
C ALA A 80 13.54 -27.43 6.51
N THR A 81 14.17 -28.43 7.12
CA THR A 81 13.50 -29.67 7.56
C THR A 81 12.42 -29.37 8.60
N ARG A 82 12.75 -28.52 9.58
CA ARG A 82 11.81 -28.13 10.63
C ARG A 82 10.62 -27.35 10.06
N LEU A 83 10.87 -26.35 9.23
CA LEU A 83 9.79 -25.53 8.65
C LEU A 83 8.87 -26.33 7.74
N ARG A 84 9.38 -27.33 6.99
CA ARG A 84 8.55 -28.23 6.16
C ARG A 84 7.54 -29.04 6.98
N ALA A 85 7.86 -29.35 8.24
CA ALA A 85 6.97 -30.09 9.12
C ALA A 85 5.86 -29.23 9.74
N LEU A 86 5.92 -27.90 9.59
CA LEU A 86 4.98 -26.96 10.20
C LEU A 86 3.86 -26.59 9.22
N PRO A 87 2.61 -26.48 9.70
CA PRO A 87 1.44 -26.20 8.83
C PRO A 87 1.43 -24.77 8.28
N ASP A 88 2.20 -23.85 8.86
CA ASP A 88 2.27 -22.44 8.46
C ASP A 88 2.90 -22.24 7.08
N PHE A 89 3.71 -23.20 6.62
CA PHE A 89 4.48 -23.11 5.39
C PHE A 89 3.95 -24.06 4.32
N ALA A 90 3.79 -23.53 3.11
CA ALA A 90 3.37 -24.32 1.95
C ALA A 90 4.58 -24.97 1.28
N SER A 91 5.73 -24.30 1.27
CA SER A 91 6.97 -24.81 0.68
C SER A 91 8.19 -24.17 1.32
N VAL A 92 9.28 -24.96 1.42
CA VAL A 92 10.59 -24.48 1.87
C VAL A 92 11.66 -25.11 1.00
N SER A 93 12.42 -24.29 0.27
CA SER A 93 13.49 -24.72 -0.63
C SER A 93 14.82 -24.07 -0.24
N ASN A 94 15.85 -24.86 -0.11
CA ASN A 94 17.21 -24.42 0.20
C ASN A 94 18.27 -24.97 -0.78
N GLY A 95 17.84 -25.50 -1.91
CA GLY A 95 18.71 -26.10 -2.90
C GLY A 95 19.01 -27.58 -2.70
N ARG A 96 18.68 -28.17 -1.55
CA ARG A 96 18.74 -29.62 -1.39
C ARG A 96 17.61 -30.27 -2.15
N THR A 97 17.92 -31.32 -2.87
CA THR A 97 17.01 -32.07 -3.72
C THR A 97 16.24 -33.15 -2.93
N ASP A 98 15.71 -32.80 -1.74
CA ASP A 98 15.00 -33.78 -0.91
C ASP A 98 13.72 -34.28 -1.58
N ARG A 99 13.11 -33.49 -2.48
CA ARG A 99 12.02 -33.88 -3.38
C ARG A 99 12.47 -34.18 -4.82
N GLY A 100 13.78 -34.12 -5.07
CA GLY A 100 14.32 -34.36 -6.41
C GLY A 100 13.98 -35.74 -6.95
N GLY A 101 13.86 -36.73 -6.07
CA GLY A 101 13.40 -38.08 -6.41
C GLY A 101 11.92 -38.10 -6.83
N GLU A 102 11.03 -37.39 -6.13
CA GLU A 102 9.60 -37.34 -6.45
C GLU A 102 9.36 -36.55 -7.73
N ASP A 103 9.99 -35.38 -7.86
CA ASP A 103 9.92 -34.54 -9.07
C ASP A 103 10.49 -35.28 -10.28
N PHE A 104 11.60 -36.01 -10.10
CA PHE A 104 12.18 -36.83 -11.14
C PHE A 104 11.23 -37.98 -11.51
N ALA A 105 10.68 -38.71 -10.53
CA ALA A 105 9.73 -39.79 -10.76
C ALA A 105 8.50 -39.33 -11.54
N LEU A 106 7.94 -38.16 -11.16
CA LEU A 106 6.83 -37.55 -11.88
C LEU A 106 7.20 -37.15 -13.30
N ALA A 107 8.36 -36.48 -13.47
CA ALA A 107 8.86 -36.10 -14.78
C ALA A 107 9.14 -37.32 -15.67
N PHE A 108 9.66 -38.37 -15.10
CA PHE A 108 9.94 -39.63 -15.81
C PHE A 108 8.66 -40.35 -16.19
N ALA A 109 7.67 -40.44 -15.28
CA ALA A 109 6.40 -41.11 -15.54
C ALA A 109 5.60 -40.41 -16.67
N HIS A 110 5.64 -39.10 -16.72
CA HIS A 110 4.89 -38.28 -17.70
C HIS A 110 5.75 -37.62 -18.76
N ARG A 111 7.00 -38.08 -18.98
CA ARG A 111 8.01 -37.46 -19.83
C ARG A 111 7.55 -37.18 -21.26
N TYR A 112 6.71 -38.05 -21.85
CA TYR A 112 6.23 -37.87 -23.21
C TYR A 112 5.09 -36.81 -23.30
N LEU A 113 4.33 -36.60 -22.23
CA LEU A 113 3.33 -35.52 -22.17
C LEU A 113 3.97 -34.17 -21.84
N LEU A 114 5.03 -34.16 -21.03
CA LEU A 114 5.69 -32.95 -20.52
C LEU A 114 6.78 -32.42 -21.46
N SER A 115 7.54 -33.30 -22.10
CA SER A 115 8.69 -32.88 -22.90
C SER A 115 8.29 -32.11 -24.17
N PRO A 116 8.86 -30.92 -24.40
CA PRO A 116 8.58 -30.14 -25.61
C PRO A 116 9.13 -30.77 -26.89
N ALA A 117 9.98 -31.79 -26.75
CA ALA A 117 10.59 -32.49 -27.87
C ALA A 117 9.83 -33.75 -28.32
N THR A 118 8.67 -34.03 -27.74
CA THR A 118 7.81 -35.17 -28.10
C THR A 118 7.02 -34.82 -29.36
N ASP A 119 7.51 -35.24 -30.50
CA ASP A 119 6.85 -35.18 -31.79
C ASP A 119 7.11 -36.48 -32.58
N ALA A 120 6.43 -36.66 -33.69
CA ALA A 120 6.59 -37.87 -34.51
C ALA A 120 8.01 -38.06 -35.08
N ARG A 121 8.77 -36.99 -35.24
CA ARG A 121 10.15 -37.01 -35.75
C ARG A 121 11.14 -37.53 -34.71
N ALA A 122 10.84 -37.29 -33.41
CA ALA A 122 11.68 -37.72 -32.31
C ALA A 122 11.84 -39.26 -32.22
N PHE A 123 10.89 -40.00 -32.78
CA PHE A 123 10.88 -41.46 -32.78
C PHE A 123 11.36 -42.07 -34.10
N SER A 124 11.86 -41.28 -35.05
CA SER A 124 12.47 -41.80 -36.28
C SER A 124 13.85 -42.41 -35.99
N ALA A 125 14.29 -43.39 -36.81
CA ALA A 125 15.58 -44.07 -36.65
C ALA A 125 16.75 -43.08 -36.55
N ALA A 126 16.77 -42.04 -37.38
CA ALA A 126 17.84 -41.03 -37.37
C ALA A 126 17.84 -40.18 -36.10
N ALA A 127 16.66 -39.84 -35.50
CA ALA A 127 16.56 -39.09 -34.28
C ALA A 127 16.91 -39.95 -33.07
N LEU A 128 16.46 -41.22 -33.04
CA LEU A 128 16.79 -42.18 -32.00
C LEU A 128 18.29 -42.51 -32.02
N HIS A 129 18.90 -42.70 -33.20
CA HIS A 129 20.34 -42.92 -33.35
C HIS A 129 21.16 -41.81 -32.70
N ARG A 130 20.86 -40.58 -33.05
CA ARG A 130 21.49 -39.38 -32.43
C ARG A 130 21.30 -39.34 -30.93
N ALA A 131 20.06 -39.49 -30.44
CA ALA A 131 19.73 -39.37 -29.03
C ALA A 131 20.40 -40.47 -28.19
N ILE A 132 20.46 -41.71 -28.69
CA ILE A 132 21.17 -42.85 -28.04
C ILE A 132 22.68 -42.56 -28.08
N GLY A 133 23.24 -42.12 -29.22
CA GLY A 133 24.65 -41.77 -29.34
C GLY A 133 25.07 -40.66 -28.38
N ASP A 134 24.29 -39.57 -28.31
CA ASP A 134 24.52 -38.48 -27.38
C ASP A 134 24.45 -38.93 -25.90
N SER A 135 23.49 -39.80 -25.58
CA SER A 135 23.37 -40.37 -24.22
C SER A 135 24.58 -41.27 -23.89
N ILE A 136 25.05 -42.10 -24.83
CA ILE A 136 26.22 -42.94 -24.63
C ILE A 136 27.48 -42.06 -24.45
N ALA A 137 27.63 -40.99 -25.22
CA ALA A 137 28.76 -40.06 -25.06
C ALA A 137 28.73 -39.38 -23.65
N GLN A 138 27.54 -39.08 -23.13
CA GLN A 138 27.40 -38.53 -21.78
C GLN A 138 27.68 -39.53 -20.65
N LEU A 139 27.65 -40.86 -20.92
CA LEU A 139 28.00 -41.88 -19.94
C LEU A 139 29.48 -41.78 -19.49
N ALA A 140 30.35 -41.21 -20.31
CA ALA A 140 31.74 -40.92 -19.97
C ALA A 140 31.91 -39.71 -19.03
N GLY A 141 30.87 -38.95 -18.78
CA GLY A 141 30.87 -37.75 -17.93
C GLY A 141 30.56 -38.04 -16.46
N PRO A 142 30.60 -37.01 -15.62
CA PRO A 142 30.35 -37.11 -14.15
C PRO A 142 28.99 -37.69 -13.76
N LEU A 143 28.00 -37.67 -14.64
CA LEU A 143 26.64 -38.18 -14.44
C LEU A 143 26.42 -39.59 -14.97
N GLY A 144 27.50 -40.29 -15.39
CA GLY A 144 27.45 -41.54 -16.12
C GLY A 144 26.66 -42.66 -15.43
N ASP A 145 26.82 -42.84 -14.12
CA ASP A 145 26.14 -43.93 -13.40
C ASP A 145 24.60 -43.73 -13.30
N GLY A 146 24.13 -42.49 -13.13
CA GLY A 146 22.71 -42.20 -13.19
C GLY A 146 22.09 -42.38 -14.58
N LEU A 147 22.81 -42.02 -15.64
CA LEU A 147 22.40 -42.19 -17.02
C LEU A 147 22.37 -43.64 -17.48
N LYS A 148 23.23 -44.51 -16.95
CA LYS A 148 23.23 -45.98 -17.25
C LYS A 148 21.87 -46.63 -16.91
N SER A 149 21.28 -46.25 -15.79
CA SER A 149 19.98 -46.80 -15.37
C SER A 149 18.78 -46.25 -16.18
N LEU A 150 18.91 -45.03 -16.71
CA LEU A 150 17.85 -44.34 -17.46
C LEU A 150 17.85 -44.68 -18.94
N LEU A 151 18.98 -44.85 -19.55
CA LEU A 151 19.14 -45.06 -21.00
C LEU A 151 18.22 -46.16 -21.58
N PRO A 152 18.00 -47.33 -20.93
CA PRO A 152 17.11 -48.36 -21.45
C PRO A 152 15.62 -47.94 -21.52
N ALA A 153 15.19 -47.04 -20.64
CA ALA A 153 13.80 -46.60 -20.52
C ALA A 153 13.54 -45.23 -21.15
N ASP A 154 14.53 -44.34 -21.22
CA ASP A 154 14.44 -43.01 -21.83
C ASP A 154 15.60 -42.70 -22.77
N PRO A 155 15.78 -43.49 -23.86
CA PRO A 155 16.85 -43.25 -24.84
C PRO A 155 16.69 -41.89 -25.58
N THR A 156 15.47 -41.34 -25.56
CA THR A 156 15.20 -40.04 -26.14
C THR A 156 15.69 -38.90 -25.26
N GLY A 157 16.00 -39.12 -23.99
CA GLY A 157 16.32 -38.08 -23.03
C GLY A 157 15.16 -37.12 -22.75
N ALA A 158 13.90 -37.54 -22.93
CA ALA A 158 12.72 -36.71 -22.78
C ALA A 158 12.60 -36.15 -21.35
N THR A 159 12.96 -36.94 -20.34
CA THR A 159 12.97 -36.51 -18.93
C THR A 159 13.97 -35.37 -18.69
N LEU A 160 15.21 -35.57 -19.14
CA LEU A 160 16.25 -34.53 -18.94
C LEU A 160 15.97 -33.26 -19.71
N ARG A 161 15.37 -33.37 -20.92
CA ARG A 161 14.95 -32.18 -21.70
C ARG A 161 13.84 -31.43 -21.02
N PHE A 162 12.85 -32.11 -20.41
CA PHE A 162 11.81 -31.47 -19.62
C PHE A 162 12.40 -30.80 -18.37
N LEU A 163 13.17 -31.52 -17.58
CA LEU A 163 13.81 -30.95 -16.39
C LEU A 163 14.71 -29.75 -16.73
N GLY A 164 15.48 -29.83 -17.83
CA GLY A 164 16.26 -28.68 -18.31
C GLY A 164 15.39 -27.50 -18.78
N ALA A 165 14.21 -27.78 -19.36
CA ALA A 165 13.30 -26.73 -19.78
C ALA A 165 12.63 -26.00 -18.61
N VAL A 166 12.36 -26.70 -17.49
CA VAL A 166 11.75 -26.11 -16.30
C VAL A 166 12.75 -25.56 -15.29
N GLN A 167 14.05 -25.89 -15.45
CA GLN A 167 15.09 -25.29 -14.60
C GLN A 167 15.20 -23.79 -14.84
N PRO A 168 15.25 -22.96 -13.77
CA PRO A 168 15.57 -21.55 -13.91
C PRO A 168 16.99 -21.40 -14.49
N PRO A 169 17.22 -20.53 -15.51
CA PRO A 169 18.54 -20.36 -16.10
C PRO A 169 19.58 -19.77 -15.14
N ALA A 170 19.16 -19.07 -14.10
CA ALA A 170 20.02 -18.62 -13.02
C ALA A 170 19.64 -19.38 -11.76
N GLN A 171 20.43 -20.38 -11.40
CA GLN A 171 20.33 -21.04 -10.09
C GLN A 171 21.34 -20.42 -9.13
N PRO A 172 21.00 -20.26 -7.83
CA PRO A 172 21.99 -19.90 -6.83
C PRO A 172 23.17 -20.90 -6.86
N ARG A 173 24.36 -20.42 -6.57
CA ARG A 173 25.51 -21.29 -6.35
C ARG A 173 25.16 -22.31 -5.27
N ARG A 174 25.63 -23.54 -5.39
CA ARG A 174 25.52 -24.53 -4.32
C ARG A 174 26.87 -24.66 -3.60
N LEU A 175 26.81 -24.59 -2.27
CA LEU A 175 27.94 -24.80 -1.39
C LEU A 175 27.48 -25.75 -0.28
N ASP A 176 28.22 -26.82 -0.06
CA ASP A 176 27.87 -27.86 0.93
C ASP A 176 26.43 -28.42 0.77
N GLY A 177 25.98 -28.53 -0.49
CA GLY A 177 24.68 -29.09 -0.84
C GLY A 177 23.48 -28.14 -0.71
N VAL A 178 23.67 -26.89 -0.25
CA VAL A 178 22.61 -25.87 -0.12
C VAL A 178 22.84 -24.68 -1.05
N TRP A 179 21.81 -23.89 -1.33
CA TRP A 179 21.96 -22.63 -2.05
C TRP A 179 22.81 -21.65 -1.26
N ALA A 180 23.72 -21.00 -1.96
CA ALA A 180 24.59 -19.98 -1.41
C ALA A 180 24.63 -18.73 -2.30
N SER A 181 24.95 -17.58 -1.71
CA SER A 181 25.27 -16.37 -2.45
C SER A 181 26.48 -16.57 -3.38
N PRO A 182 26.66 -15.75 -4.43
CA PRO A 182 27.77 -15.89 -5.38
C PRO A 182 29.13 -15.87 -4.72
N ASP A 183 29.31 -15.10 -3.65
CA ASP A 183 30.53 -15.02 -2.83
C ASP A 183 30.65 -16.14 -1.79
N GLY A 184 29.61 -16.97 -1.62
CA GLY A 184 29.57 -18.03 -0.62
C GLY A 184 29.38 -17.55 0.83
N ALA A 185 29.16 -16.24 1.06
CA ALA A 185 29.06 -15.65 2.41
C ALA A 185 27.72 -15.93 3.11
N ARG A 186 26.68 -16.27 2.34
CA ARG A 186 25.30 -16.46 2.82
C ARG A 186 24.72 -17.78 2.34
N ALA A 187 24.03 -18.52 3.20
CA ALA A 187 23.15 -19.61 2.78
C ALA A 187 21.74 -19.05 2.51
N LEU A 188 21.10 -19.53 1.45
CA LEU A 188 19.84 -18.99 0.93
C LEU A 188 18.70 -20.01 1.05
N LEU A 189 17.51 -19.53 1.43
CA LEU A 189 16.28 -20.32 1.40
C LEU A 189 15.14 -19.49 0.79
N LEU A 190 14.26 -20.18 0.09
CA LEU A 190 12.97 -19.64 -0.37
C LEU A 190 11.87 -20.31 0.44
N VAL A 191 11.10 -19.53 1.16
CA VAL A 191 10.01 -20.01 2.01
C VAL A 191 8.71 -19.41 1.53
N ILE A 192 7.65 -20.21 1.41
CA ILE A 192 6.33 -19.77 1.01
C ILE A 192 5.37 -20.09 2.13
N THR A 193 4.69 -19.06 2.61
CA THR A 193 3.67 -19.20 3.65
C THR A 193 2.38 -19.79 3.07
N ARG A 194 1.62 -20.52 3.88
CA ARG A 194 0.31 -21.03 3.49
C ARG A 194 -0.76 -19.95 3.53
N ALA A 195 -0.64 -19.03 4.48
CA ALA A 195 -1.57 -17.92 4.62
C ALA A 195 -1.54 -16.99 3.40
N SER A 196 -2.67 -16.37 3.08
CA SER A 196 -2.76 -15.33 2.06
C SER A 196 -1.84 -14.15 2.41
N GLY A 197 -1.28 -13.48 1.41
CA GLY A 197 -0.48 -12.27 1.60
C GLY A 197 -1.24 -11.13 2.25
N THR A 198 -2.57 -11.12 2.14
CA THR A 198 -3.47 -10.14 2.76
C THR A 198 -3.80 -10.44 4.22
N ASP A 199 -3.56 -11.67 4.70
CA ASP A 199 -3.72 -12.03 6.11
C ASP A 199 -2.45 -11.70 6.90
N ILE A 200 -2.33 -10.44 7.31
CA ILE A 200 -1.14 -9.93 7.99
C ILE A 200 -0.95 -10.61 9.36
N ASP A 201 -2.02 -11.01 10.05
CA ASP A 201 -1.92 -11.69 11.35
C ASP A 201 -1.28 -13.06 11.20
N ALA A 202 -1.75 -13.85 10.25
CA ALA A 202 -1.18 -15.15 9.95
C ALA A 202 0.25 -15.05 9.39
N GLN A 203 0.54 -14.04 8.56
CA GLN A 203 1.90 -13.76 8.08
C GLN A 203 2.85 -13.40 9.23
N GLN A 204 2.40 -12.59 10.17
CA GLN A 204 3.17 -12.23 11.36
C GLN A 204 3.43 -13.46 12.26
N ALA A 205 2.43 -14.34 12.39
CA ALA A 205 2.60 -15.60 13.13
C ALA A 205 3.66 -16.50 12.44
N ALA A 206 3.56 -16.69 11.13
CA ALA A 206 4.54 -17.46 10.36
C ALA A 206 5.97 -16.89 10.47
N LEU A 207 6.13 -15.56 10.43
CA LEU A 207 7.44 -14.91 10.64
C LEU A 207 8.00 -15.14 12.05
N ARG A 208 7.14 -15.13 13.08
CA ARG A 208 7.57 -15.46 14.46
C ARG A 208 8.02 -16.91 14.57
N VAL A 209 7.25 -17.84 14.00
CA VAL A 209 7.59 -19.26 13.97
C VAL A 209 8.92 -19.51 13.23
N LEU A 210 9.15 -18.87 12.08
CA LEU A 210 10.40 -18.97 11.34
C LEU A 210 11.60 -18.48 12.17
N ARG A 211 11.49 -17.31 12.81
CA ARG A 211 12.57 -16.75 13.65
C ARG A 211 12.84 -17.60 14.89
N ALA A 212 11.79 -18.10 15.53
CA ALA A 212 11.90 -18.99 16.69
C ALA A 212 12.55 -20.31 16.30
N SER A 213 12.17 -20.90 15.16
CA SER A 213 12.78 -22.12 14.62
C SER A 213 14.27 -21.93 14.34
N PHE A 214 14.67 -20.81 13.73
CA PHE A 214 16.08 -20.49 13.51
C PHE A 214 16.84 -20.35 14.84
N ALA A 215 16.28 -19.64 15.81
CA ALA A 215 16.92 -19.47 17.12
C ALA A 215 17.15 -20.81 17.82
N GLN A 216 16.18 -21.71 17.79
CA GLN A 216 16.29 -23.05 18.35
C GLN A 216 17.35 -23.90 17.65
N GLU A 217 17.40 -23.91 16.31
CA GLU A 217 18.43 -24.66 15.57
C GLU A 217 19.84 -24.08 15.77
N ARG A 218 19.94 -22.75 15.90
CA ARG A 218 21.22 -22.08 16.22
C ARG A 218 21.70 -22.46 17.62
N GLU A 219 20.80 -22.49 18.60
CA GLU A 219 21.11 -22.90 19.98
C GLU A 219 21.52 -24.37 20.06
N ALA A 220 20.84 -25.24 19.30
CA ALA A 220 21.15 -26.67 19.23
C ALA A 220 22.55 -26.97 18.65
N LEU A 221 23.09 -26.09 17.78
CA LEU A 221 24.46 -26.18 17.26
C LEU A 221 25.50 -25.51 18.18
N GLY A 222 25.09 -24.82 19.22
CA GLY A 222 25.92 -24.24 20.27
C GLY A 222 26.90 -23.18 19.76
N ALA A 223 28.10 -23.16 20.34
CA ALA A 223 29.11 -22.11 20.09
C ALA A 223 29.54 -21.97 18.62
N THR A 224 29.49 -23.04 17.86
CA THR A 224 29.88 -23.03 16.43
C THR A 224 28.94 -22.19 15.56
N ALA A 225 27.67 -22.06 15.97
CA ALA A 225 26.65 -21.29 15.29
C ALA A 225 26.37 -19.91 15.94
N ALA A 226 27.10 -19.54 17.02
CA ALA A 226 26.85 -18.31 17.76
C ALA A 226 26.93 -17.04 16.88
N GLY A 227 27.83 -17.04 15.89
CA GLY A 227 27.95 -15.93 14.93
C GLY A 227 26.93 -15.93 13.81
N ALA A 228 26.04 -16.94 13.73
CA ALA A 228 25.04 -16.99 12.65
C ALA A 228 23.90 -16.00 12.90
N SER A 229 23.50 -15.28 11.87
CA SER A 229 22.38 -14.35 11.86
C SER A 229 21.40 -14.63 10.73
N LEU A 230 20.12 -14.34 10.99
CA LEU A 230 19.03 -14.56 10.05
C LEU A 230 18.60 -13.24 9.41
N VAL A 231 18.65 -13.17 8.11
CA VAL A 231 18.07 -12.09 7.31
C VAL A 231 16.81 -12.61 6.63
N VAL A 232 15.70 -11.94 6.81
CA VAL A 232 14.41 -12.30 6.17
C VAL A 232 13.87 -11.10 5.44
N SER A 233 13.48 -11.27 4.18
CA SER A 233 12.84 -10.25 3.37
C SER A 233 11.65 -10.81 2.60
N GLY A 234 10.89 -9.93 1.99
CA GLY A 234 9.73 -10.25 1.17
C GLY A 234 8.48 -9.44 1.56
N PRO A 235 7.41 -9.49 0.74
CA PRO A 235 6.21 -8.68 0.94
C PRO A 235 5.57 -8.84 2.31
N ALA A 236 5.52 -10.06 2.87
CA ALA A 236 4.98 -10.30 4.21
C ALA A 236 5.80 -9.61 5.32
N VAL A 237 7.14 -9.52 5.16
CA VAL A 237 8.01 -8.79 6.09
C VAL A 237 7.71 -7.30 6.03
N PHE A 238 7.56 -6.76 4.82
CA PHE A 238 7.23 -5.35 4.62
C PHE A 238 5.85 -5.00 5.16
N ALA A 239 4.84 -5.85 4.93
CA ALA A 239 3.48 -5.64 5.44
C ALA A 239 3.45 -5.65 6.97
N THR A 240 4.08 -6.63 7.62
CA THR A 240 4.16 -6.72 9.08
C THR A 240 4.97 -5.57 9.70
N TYR A 241 6.07 -5.18 9.07
CA TYR A 241 6.86 -4.02 9.50
C TYR A 241 6.03 -2.72 9.43
N SER A 242 5.41 -2.47 8.26
CA SER A 242 4.58 -1.29 8.02
C SER A 242 3.43 -1.20 9.02
N ARG A 243 2.73 -2.32 9.27
CA ARG A 243 1.68 -2.41 10.29
C ARG A 243 2.19 -2.02 11.67
N GLY A 244 3.31 -2.61 12.10
CA GLY A 244 3.87 -2.32 13.42
C GLY A 244 4.36 -0.87 13.58
N VAL A 245 4.86 -0.25 12.50
CA VAL A 245 5.22 1.18 12.49
C VAL A 245 3.97 2.04 12.58
N ILE A 246 2.94 1.75 11.78
CA ILE A 246 1.69 2.51 11.75
C ILE A 246 0.98 2.43 13.11
N GLU A 247 0.81 1.23 13.70
CA GLU A 247 0.14 1.04 14.99
C GLU A 247 0.84 1.82 16.11
N ARG A 248 2.18 1.72 16.19
CA ARG A 248 2.97 2.47 17.18
C ARG A 248 2.91 3.98 16.95
N ALA A 249 2.96 4.41 15.70
CA ALA A 249 2.89 5.81 15.33
C ALA A 249 1.52 6.40 15.70
N VAL A 250 0.43 5.74 15.30
CA VAL A 250 -0.94 6.15 15.61
C VAL A 250 -1.14 6.26 17.12
N THR A 251 -0.74 5.24 17.89
CA THR A 251 -0.87 5.26 19.36
C THR A 251 -0.09 6.41 19.97
N ARG A 252 1.19 6.58 19.59
CA ARG A 252 2.06 7.66 20.12
C ARG A 252 1.51 9.05 19.78
N VAL A 253 1.15 9.25 18.52
CA VAL A 253 0.62 10.54 18.03
C VAL A 253 -0.72 10.86 18.67
N SER A 254 -1.61 9.87 18.83
CA SER A 254 -2.91 10.02 19.47
C SER A 254 -2.76 10.43 20.94
N LEU A 255 -1.90 9.74 21.68
CA LEU A 255 -1.67 10.05 23.09
C LEU A 255 -1.04 11.43 23.27
N LEU A 256 -0.04 11.78 22.44
CA LEU A 256 0.63 13.07 22.49
C LEU A 256 -0.33 14.21 22.11
N GLY A 257 -1.10 14.04 21.03
CA GLY A 257 -2.10 15.01 20.58
C GLY A 257 -3.19 15.22 21.62
N ALA A 258 -3.75 14.14 22.17
CA ALA A 258 -4.73 14.21 23.23
C ALA A 258 -4.18 14.90 24.49
N ALA A 259 -2.95 14.58 24.90
CA ALA A 259 -2.30 15.21 26.04
C ALA A 259 -2.10 16.73 25.82
N LEU A 260 -1.65 17.14 24.61
CA LEU A 260 -1.48 18.55 24.27
C LEU A 260 -2.83 19.31 24.23
N ILE A 261 -3.86 18.70 23.66
CA ILE A 261 -5.21 19.28 23.62
C ILE A 261 -5.78 19.40 25.03
N VAL A 262 -5.67 18.37 25.87
CA VAL A 262 -6.11 18.40 27.26
C VAL A 262 -5.35 19.48 28.05
N ALA A 263 -4.03 19.57 27.89
CA ALA A 263 -3.22 20.61 28.52
C ALA A 263 -3.63 22.02 28.07
N LEU A 264 -3.86 22.21 26.76
CA LEU A 264 -4.34 23.47 26.20
C LEU A 264 -5.70 23.86 26.78
N LEU A 265 -6.65 22.92 26.80
CA LEU A 265 -8.01 23.20 27.34
C LEU A 265 -7.98 23.46 28.86
N LEU A 266 -7.14 22.74 29.62
CA LEU A 266 -6.93 23.03 31.05
C LEU A 266 -6.34 24.43 31.26
N LEU A 267 -5.39 24.84 30.43
CA LEU A 267 -4.82 26.18 30.48
C LEU A 267 -5.86 27.27 30.23
N VAL A 268 -6.76 27.03 29.24
CA VAL A 268 -7.81 27.97 28.83
C VAL A 268 -8.94 28.00 29.85
N TYR A 269 -9.45 26.83 30.23
CA TYR A 269 -10.68 26.73 31.02
C TYR A 269 -10.44 26.75 32.52
N ARG A 270 -9.32 26.21 33.00
CA ARG A 270 -9.00 26.01 34.42
C ARG A 270 -10.11 25.33 35.22
N SER A 271 -10.90 24.50 34.57
CA SER A 271 -12.02 23.77 35.11
C SER A 271 -12.11 22.39 34.48
N THR A 272 -12.11 21.34 35.30
CA THR A 272 -12.26 19.95 34.84
C THR A 272 -13.63 19.69 34.21
N VAL A 273 -14.66 20.34 34.72
CA VAL A 273 -16.02 20.24 34.17
C VAL A 273 -16.08 20.82 32.78
N LEU A 274 -15.49 22.01 32.54
CA LEU A 274 -15.45 22.64 31.23
C LEU A 274 -14.54 21.85 30.28
N LEU A 275 -13.46 21.24 30.77
CA LEU A 275 -12.62 20.33 30.01
C LEU A 275 -13.45 19.15 29.48
N LEU A 276 -14.13 18.44 30.36
CA LEU A 276 -14.97 17.28 29.98
C LEU A 276 -16.08 17.66 29.00
N LEU A 277 -16.74 18.78 29.26
CA LEU A 277 -17.75 19.32 28.34
C LEU A 277 -17.16 19.74 27.00
N GLY A 278 -15.95 20.33 27.00
CA GLY A 278 -15.24 20.74 25.79
C GLY A 278 -14.77 19.59 24.91
N LEU A 279 -14.45 18.45 25.52
CA LEU A 279 -14.08 17.22 24.81
C LEU A 279 -15.29 16.44 24.26
N LEU A 280 -16.48 16.71 24.75
CA LEU A 280 -17.70 15.98 24.37
C LEU A 280 -18.01 16.02 22.87
N PRO A 281 -17.98 17.21 22.18
CA PRO A 281 -18.15 17.27 20.73
C PRO A 281 -17.10 16.47 19.97
N VAL A 282 -15.85 16.52 20.43
CA VAL A 282 -14.72 15.81 19.82
C VAL A 282 -14.91 14.30 19.87
N LEU A 283 -15.18 13.78 21.08
CA LEU A 283 -15.40 12.33 21.30
C LEU A 283 -16.61 11.84 20.50
N THR A 284 -17.70 12.62 20.49
CA THR A 284 -18.88 12.29 19.67
C THR A 284 -18.54 12.27 18.19
N GLY A 285 -17.80 13.27 17.72
CA GLY A 285 -17.34 13.35 16.32
C GLY A 285 -16.52 12.12 15.90
N ILE A 286 -15.57 11.69 16.73
CA ILE A 286 -14.75 10.52 16.46
C ILE A 286 -15.59 9.24 16.40
N VAL A 287 -16.47 9.02 17.37
CA VAL A 287 -17.32 7.81 17.43
C VAL A 287 -18.25 7.74 16.22
N VAL A 288 -18.92 8.86 15.89
CA VAL A 288 -19.86 8.93 14.77
C VAL A 288 -19.13 8.79 13.44
N ALA A 289 -17.95 9.41 13.27
CA ALA A 289 -17.13 9.29 12.08
C ALA A 289 -16.63 7.86 11.87
N THR A 290 -16.15 7.20 12.95
CA THR A 290 -15.72 5.80 12.90
C THR A 290 -16.87 4.88 12.50
N ALA A 291 -18.04 5.07 13.07
CA ALA A 291 -19.25 4.31 12.72
C ALA A 291 -19.64 4.53 11.25
N ALA A 292 -19.65 5.77 10.78
CA ALA A 292 -20.01 6.11 9.40
C ALA A 292 -19.04 5.49 8.38
N VAL A 293 -17.74 5.56 8.64
CA VAL A 293 -16.73 4.92 7.77
C VAL A 293 -16.84 3.39 7.84
N GLY A 294 -17.04 2.82 9.02
CA GLY A 294 -17.23 1.37 9.19
C GLY A 294 -18.43 0.84 8.39
N VAL A 295 -19.54 1.57 8.39
CA VAL A 295 -20.76 1.22 7.64
C VAL A 295 -20.59 1.48 6.13
N GLY A 296 -20.01 2.63 5.76
CA GLY A 296 -19.91 3.04 4.36
C GLY A 296 -18.84 2.30 3.56
N PHE A 297 -17.70 1.95 4.19
CA PHE A 297 -16.57 1.33 3.53
C PHE A 297 -16.33 -0.12 3.96
N GLY A 298 -17.03 -0.62 4.97
CA GLY A 298 -16.89 -1.97 5.51
C GLY A 298 -15.63 -2.20 6.35
N VAL A 299 -14.58 -1.41 6.15
CA VAL A 299 -13.29 -1.50 6.85
C VAL A 299 -12.77 -0.10 7.15
N VAL A 300 -12.26 0.11 8.36
CA VAL A 300 -11.63 1.37 8.78
C VAL A 300 -10.10 1.21 8.71
N GLN A 301 -9.45 2.08 7.97
CA GLN A 301 -8.00 2.03 7.80
C GLN A 301 -7.28 2.70 8.99
N GLY A 302 -6.16 2.12 9.44
CA GLY A 302 -5.38 2.65 10.57
C GLY A 302 -4.91 4.09 10.37
N ILE A 303 -4.60 4.49 9.13
CA ILE A 303 -4.24 5.87 8.79
C ILE A 303 -5.43 6.81 8.99
N THR A 304 -6.66 6.39 8.67
CA THR A 304 -7.89 7.18 8.92
C THR A 304 -8.09 7.40 10.42
N LEU A 305 -7.79 6.41 11.27
CA LEU A 305 -7.80 6.60 12.73
C LEU A 305 -6.71 7.55 13.21
N GLY A 306 -5.49 7.43 12.67
CA GLY A 306 -4.40 8.36 12.95
C GLY A 306 -4.77 9.80 12.58
N PHE A 307 -5.50 9.97 11.47
CA PHE A 307 -6.08 11.25 11.09
C PHE A 307 -7.19 11.72 12.04
N GLY A 308 -7.86 10.81 12.73
CA GLY A 308 -8.90 11.14 13.72
C GLY A 308 -8.39 12.01 14.88
N THR A 309 -7.10 11.88 15.24
CA THR A 309 -6.47 12.77 16.24
C THR A 309 -6.32 14.19 15.74
N ALA A 310 -6.07 14.34 14.47
CA ALA A 310 -6.01 15.62 13.78
C ALA A 310 -7.41 16.29 13.75
N LEU A 311 -8.48 15.54 13.53
CA LEU A 311 -9.86 16.01 13.63
C LEU A 311 -10.20 16.53 15.02
N MET A 312 -9.55 15.99 16.08
CA MET A 312 -9.71 16.53 17.44
C MET A 312 -9.35 18.01 17.49
N GLY A 313 -8.28 18.42 16.81
CA GLY A 313 -7.84 19.82 16.77
C GLY A 313 -8.91 20.75 16.20
N GLU A 314 -9.54 20.37 15.08
CA GLU A 314 -10.58 21.19 14.44
C GLU A 314 -11.93 21.17 15.23
N ALA A 315 -12.30 20.01 15.77
CA ALA A 315 -13.55 19.87 16.51
C ALA A 315 -13.52 20.60 17.88
N VAL A 316 -12.35 20.74 18.50
CA VAL A 316 -12.16 21.52 19.74
C VAL A 316 -12.44 22.99 19.54
N ASP A 317 -12.18 23.54 18.37
CA ASP A 317 -12.41 24.96 18.05
C ASP A 317 -13.84 25.41 18.35
N TYR A 318 -14.82 24.55 18.04
CA TYR A 318 -16.22 24.88 18.28
C TYR A 318 -16.55 25.02 19.76
N SER A 319 -15.95 24.19 20.62
CA SER A 319 -16.13 24.31 22.07
C SER A 319 -15.39 25.53 22.64
N ILE A 320 -14.21 25.85 22.12
CA ILE A 320 -13.46 27.04 22.52
C ILE A 320 -14.25 28.32 22.16
N TYR A 321 -14.80 28.39 20.94
CA TYR A 321 -15.63 29.52 20.52
C TYR A 321 -16.86 29.65 21.42
N LEU A 322 -17.58 28.57 21.73
CA LEU A 322 -18.72 28.61 22.61
C LEU A 322 -18.35 29.12 24.01
N PHE A 323 -17.38 28.49 24.67
CA PHE A 323 -17.08 28.78 26.05
C PHE A 323 -16.42 30.14 26.25
N VAL A 324 -15.42 30.46 25.42
CA VAL A 324 -14.70 31.75 25.57
C VAL A 324 -15.57 32.94 25.24
N GLN A 325 -16.50 32.81 24.28
CA GLN A 325 -17.33 33.94 23.83
C GLN A 325 -18.69 34.02 24.56
N SER A 326 -19.09 33.02 25.38
CA SER A 326 -20.34 33.03 26.11
C SER A 326 -20.32 33.87 27.40
N GLY A 327 -19.19 34.35 27.84
CA GLY A 327 -19.03 35.17 29.04
C GLY A 327 -19.55 36.60 28.83
N PRO A 328 -19.92 37.34 29.91
CA PRO A 328 -20.43 38.70 29.82
C PRO A 328 -19.41 39.68 29.22
N GLU A 329 -19.80 40.43 28.20
CA GLU A 329 -19.04 41.57 27.64
C GLU A 329 -19.48 42.84 28.43
N GLY A 330 -18.76 43.18 29.52
CA GLY A 330 -19.01 44.39 30.33
C GLY A 330 -20.08 44.26 31.41
N ALA A 331 -19.96 45.08 32.44
CA ALA A 331 -20.85 45.04 33.61
C ALA A 331 -22.29 45.57 33.35
N ALA A 332 -22.54 46.18 32.20
CA ALA A 332 -23.80 46.84 31.89
C ALA A 332 -24.83 45.98 31.11
N GLU A 333 -24.40 44.86 30.48
CA GLU A 333 -25.28 44.05 29.64
C GLU A 333 -25.30 42.54 29.97
N ALA A 334 -24.99 42.19 31.22
CA ALA A 334 -25.06 40.78 31.62
C ALA A 334 -26.53 40.31 31.58
N PRO A 335 -26.89 39.34 30.71
CA PRO A 335 -28.23 38.80 30.71
C PRO A 335 -28.56 38.22 32.08
N PRO A 336 -29.78 38.39 32.61
CA PRO A 336 -30.17 37.95 33.94
C PRO A 336 -30.17 36.43 34.13
N ASP A 337 -30.03 35.69 33.05
CA ASP A 337 -30.01 34.20 33.04
C ASP A 337 -28.92 33.66 32.15
N ALA A 338 -28.15 32.66 32.67
CA ALA A 338 -27.11 31.95 31.92
C ALA A 338 -27.64 31.32 30.61
N ARG A 339 -28.93 31.02 30.54
CA ARG A 339 -29.57 30.53 29.30
C ARG A 339 -29.72 31.63 28.25
N ALA A 340 -30.06 32.84 28.68
CA ALA A 340 -30.19 34.00 27.81
C ALA A 340 -28.80 34.33 27.18
N ALA A 341 -27.71 34.27 27.96
CA ALA A 341 -26.35 34.47 27.48
C ALA A 341 -25.95 33.45 26.40
N ARG A 342 -26.28 32.17 26.60
CA ARG A 342 -26.04 31.12 25.63
C ARG A 342 -26.83 31.24 24.35
N LEU A 343 -28.07 31.65 24.45
CA LEU A 343 -28.93 31.93 23.29
C LEU A 343 -28.44 33.18 22.51
N ALA A 344 -27.90 34.17 23.21
CA ALA A 344 -27.29 35.35 22.61
C ALA A 344 -26.02 34.98 21.80
N TRP A 345 -25.16 34.11 22.35
CA TRP A 345 -24.01 33.59 21.61
C TRP A 345 -24.43 32.87 20.32
N VAL A 346 -25.45 31.99 20.42
CA VAL A 346 -26.00 31.28 19.29
C VAL A 346 -26.49 32.22 18.20
N ARG A 347 -27.21 33.29 18.55
CA ARG A 347 -27.67 34.29 17.57
C ARG A 347 -26.54 35.10 16.97
N ARG A 348 -25.51 35.41 17.77
CA ARG A 348 -24.43 36.30 17.37
C ARG A 348 -23.34 35.56 16.56
N PHE A 349 -22.86 34.41 16.99
CA PHE A 349 -21.69 33.76 16.44
C PHE A 349 -21.96 32.53 15.59
N TRP A 350 -23.07 31.81 15.84
CA TRP A 350 -23.41 30.61 15.10
C TRP A 350 -23.46 30.79 13.57
N PRO A 351 -23.91 31.87 12.98
CA PRO A 351 -23.90 32.05 11.52
C PRO A 351 -22.46 31.95 10.95
N THR A 352 -21.46 32.51 11.65
CA THR A 352 -20.07 32.48 11.23
C THR A 352 -19.50 31.07 11.41
N VAL A 353 -19.73 30.43 12.56
CA VAL A 353 -19.30 29.05 12.84
C VAL A 353 -19.91 28.06 11.85
N ARG A 354 -21.21 28.22 11.56
CA ARG A 354 -21.92 27.41 10.56
C ARG A 354 -21.30 27.56 9.16
N LEU A 355 -20.96 28.79 8.77
CA LEU A 355 -20.36 29.03 7.46
C LEU A 355 -18.96 28.41 7.38
N GLY A 356 -18.14 28.53 8.42
CA GLY A 356 -16.85 27.86 8.51
C GLY A 356 -16.97 26.33 8.49
N MET A 357 -17.93 25.76 9.23
CA MET A 357 -18.23 24.32 9.16
C MET A 357 -18.58 23.89 7.74
N LEU A 358 -19.46 24.63 7.04
CA LEU A 358 -19.86 24.30 5.67
C LEU A 358 -18.68 24.41 4.68
N THR A 359 -17.77 25.37 4.86
CA THR A 359 -16.56 25.47 4.04
C THR A 359 -15.64 24.26 4.27
N SER A 360 -15.44 23.84 5.54
CA SER A 360 -14.70 22.62 5.86
C SER A 360 -15.36 21.39 5.25
N MET A 361 -16.68 21.27 5.34
CA MET A 361 -17.41 20.14 4.75
C MET A 361 -17.24 20.05 3.22
N ILE A 362 -17.24 21.17 2.50
CA ILE A 362 -17.00 21.19 1.05
C ILE A 362 -15.56 20.75 0.75
N GLY A 363 -14.59 21.22 1.54
CA GLY A 363 -13.21 20.79 1.41
C GLY A 363 -13.07 19.26 1.58
N PHE A 364 -13.68 18.69 2.61
CA PHE A 364 -13.66 17.25 2.83
C PHE A 364 -14.49 16.45 1.82
N ALA A 365 -15.62 17.02 1.34
CA ALA A 365 -16.43 16.40 0.30
C ALA A 365 -15.66 16.24 -1.02
N SER A 366 -14.74 17.15 -1.34
CA SER A 366 -13.89 17.01 -2.52
C SER A 366 -12.96 15.77 -2.43
N LEU A 367 -12.49 15.42 -1.21
CA LEU A 367 -11.69 14.23 -0.97
C LEU A 367 -12.52 12.94 -1.04
N LEU A 368 -13.81 13.01 -0.61
CA LEU A 368 -14.74 11.86 -0.69
C LEU A 368 -14.97 11.41 -2.14
N LEU A 369 -14.89 12.33 -3.10
CA LEU A 369 -15.05 12.05 -4.54
C LEU A 369 -13.79 11.47 -5.18
N SER A 370 -12.73 11.23 -4.41
CA SER A 370 -11.49 10.67 -4.93
C SER A 370 -11.63 9.18 -5.24
N ASP A 371 -11.12 8.75 -6.39
CA ASP A 371 -10.96 7.33 -6.76
C ASP A 371 -9.96 6.60 -5.85
N PHE A 372 -9.24 7.33 -4.99
CA PHE A 372 -8.29 6.75 -4.05
C PHE A 372 -8.99 6.46 -2.71
N PRO A 373 -9.23 5.17 -2.36
CA PRO A 373 -10.08 4.80 -1.23
C PRO A 373 -9.64 5.40 0.11
N GLY A 374 -8.34 5.54 0.33
CA GLY A 374 -7.81 6.15 1.55
C GLY A 374 -8.19 7.63 1.69
N LEU A 375 -8.16 8.40 0.59
CA LEU A 375 -8.60 9.81 0.61
C LEU A 375 -10.12 9.93 0.80
N ALA A 376 -10.88 9.07 0.13
CA ALA A 376 -12.34 9.05 0.29
C ALA A 376 -12.73 8.74 1.73
N GLN A 377 -12.03 7.81 2.41
CA GLN A 377 -12.26 7.53 3.83
C GLN A 377 -11.90 8.73 4.72
N ILE A 378 -10.77 9.38 4.49
CA ILE A 378 -10.36 10.58 5.24
C ILE A 378 -11.40 11.69 5.05
N GLY A 379 -11.86 11.90 3.81
CA GLY A 379 -12.90 12.87 3.49
C GLY A 379 -14.22 12.60 4.21
N ALA A 380 -14.70 11.35 4.14
CA ALA A 380 -15.92 10.91 4.84
C ALA A 380 -15.80 11.06 6.36
N TYR A 381 -14.69 10.58 6.91
CA TYR A 381 -14.39 10.64 8.35
C TYR A 381 -14.41 12.09 8.86
N SER A 382 -13.71 12.98 8.18
CA SER A 382 -13.62 14.39 8.57
C SER A 382 -14.93 15.12 8.42
N MET A 383 -15.62 14.92 7.30
CA MET A 383 -16.91 15.57 7.04
C MET A 383 -17.95 15.20 8.11
N VAL A 384 -18.10 13.90 8.40
CA VAL A 384 -19.07 13.40 9.37
C VAL A 384 -18.66 13.80 10.80
N GLY A 385 -17.37 13.71 11.12
CA GLY A 385 -16.86 14.05 12.45
C GLY A 385 -17.04 15.53 12.80
N VAL A 386 -16.65 16.42 11.88
CA VAL A 386 -16.84 17.88 12.03
C VAL A 386 -18.32 18.26 12.14
N PHE A 387 -19.16 17.65 11.28
CA PHE A 387 -20.62 17.89 11.35
C PHE A 387 -21.20 17.44 12.68
N ALA A 388 -20.89 16.24 13.15
CA ALA A 388 -21.36 15.73 14.44
C ALA A 388 -20.89 16.61 15.61
N ALA A 389 -19.61 17.00 15.63
CA ALA A 389 -19.05 17.89 16.65
C ALA A 389 -19.76 19.25 16.68
N ALA A 390 -20.01 19.84 15.51
CA ALA A 390 -20.74 21.12 15.41
C ALA A 390 -22.19 21.01 15.88
N LEU A 391 -22.88 19.91 15.57
CA LEU A 391 -24.26 19.68 16.08
C LEU A 391 -24.28 19.54 17.60
N VAL A 392 -23.35 18.79 18.17
CA VAL A 392 -23.23 18.62 19.64
C VAL A 392 -22.94 19.98 20.28
N THR A 393 -22.03 20.77 19.73
CA THR A 393 -21.73 22.12 20.23
C THR A 393 -22.96 23.05 20.16
N ARG A 394 -23.76 22.91 19.10
CA ARG A 394 -24.96 23.78 18.90
C ARG A 394 -26.14 23.42 19.76
N PHE A 395 -26.42 22.13 19.94
CA PHE A 395 -27.65 21.65 20.50
C PHE A 395 -27.49 21.01 21.90
N VAL A 396 -26.44 20.26 22.12
CA VAL A 396 -26.20 19.47 23.34
C VAL A 396 -25.44 20.28 24.37
N LEU A 397 -24.32 20.88 23.96
CA LEU A 397 -23.38 21.52 24.89
C LEU A 397 -24.03 22.70 25.66
N PRO A 398 -24.86 23.59 25.05
CA PRO A 398 -25.53 24.65 25.77
C PRO A 398 -26.53 24.17 26.82
N GLU A 399 -27.07 22.96 26.64
CA GLU A 399 -28.01 22.36 27.61
C GLU A 399 -27.29 21.62 28.75
N LEU A 400 -26.07 21.17 28.54
CA LEU A 400 -25.26 20.48 29.58
C LEU A 400 -24.46 21.43 30.47
N MET A 401 -24.24 22.69 30.05
CA MET A 401 -23.48 23.66 30.82
C MET A 401 -24.20 23.97 32.16
N PRO A 402 -23.54 23.83 33.32
CA PRO A 402 -24.06 24.24 34.59
C PRO A 402 -24.23 25.76 34.70
N PRO A 403 -25.23 26.29 35.40
CA PRO A 403 -25.35 27.70 35.71
C PRO A 403 -24.18 28.13 36.61
N GLY A 404 -23.63 29.33 36.37
CA GLY A 404 -22.55 29.90 37.20
C GLY A 404 -21.13 29.50 36.87
N LEU A 405 -20.89 28.62 35.88
CA LEU A 405 -19.55 28.34 35.38
C LEU A 405 -19.05 29.51 34.52
N ALA A 406 -18.09 30.28 35.06
CA ALA A 406 -17.38 31.32 34.33
C ALA A 406 -16.07 30.78 33.75
N VAL A 407 -15.85 31.00 32.46
CA VAL A 407 -14.53 30.79 31.83
C VAL A 407 -13.64 31.94 32.28
N ARG A 408 -12.35 31.65 32.45
CA ARG A 408 -11.32 32.65 32.76
C ARG A 408 -11.43 33.84 31.78
N ASP A 409 -11.36 35.06 32.32
CA ASP A 409 -11.27 36.23 31.48
C ASP A 409 -9.96 36.27 30.69
N LEU A 410 -10.05 36.05 29.39
CA LEU A 410 -8.95 36.08 28.45
C LEU A 410 -8.72 37.47 27.83
N SER A 411 -9.44 38.52 28.27
CA SER A 411 -9.32 39.87 27.71
C SER A 411 -7.89 40.42 27.83
N ARG A 412 -7.17 40.15 28.95
CA ARG A 412 -5.78 40.60 29.10
C ARG A 412 -4.82 39.92 28.09
N ALA A 413 -5.02 38.60 27.82
CA ALA A 413 -4.28 37.91 26.80
C ALA A 413 -4.61 38.46 25.41
N GLY A 414 -5.89 38.69 25.15
CA GLY A 414 -6.40 39.30 23.91
C GLY A 414 -5.82 40.71 23.63
N LEU A 415 -5.70 41.58 24.64
CA LEU A 415 -5.08 42.89 24.50
C LEU A 415 -3.56 42.83 24.13
N ARG A 416 -2.85 41.79 24.63
CA ARG A 416 -1.46 41.56 24.20
C ARG A 416 -1.38 41.08 22.75
N LEU A 417 -2.28 40.19 22.36
CA LEU A 417 -2.40 39.67 20.99
C LEU A 417 -2.81 40.78 20.00
N GLU A 418 -3.68 41.70 20.40
CA GLU A 418 -4.09 42.81 19.57
C GLU A 418 -2.90 43.72 19.23
N ARG A 419 -1.99 43.98 20.22
CA ARG A 419 -0.72 44.69 19.95
C ARG A 419 0.14 43.95 18.95
N GLY A 420 0.19 42.60 19.03
CA GLY A 420 0.86 41.75 18.05
C GLY A 420 0.26 41.86 16.66
N VAL A 421 -1.07 41.81 16.53
CA VAL A 421 -1.78 41.96 15.25
C VAL A 421 -1.51 43.32 14.61
N ARG A 422 -1.50 44.41 15.41
CA ARG A 422 -1.10 45.75 14.92
C ARG A 422 0.35 45.80 14.39
N GLY A 423 1.25 45.05 15.03
CA GLY A 423 2.62 44.87 14.55
C GLY A 423 2.67 44.08 13.23
N LEU A 424 1.93 42.98 13.11
CA LEU A 424 1.86 42.16 11.91
C LEU A 424 1.32 42.91 10.69
N ARG A 425 0.41 43.84 10.90
CA ARG A 425 -0.10 44.72 9.83
C ARG A 425 0.99 45.59 9.18
N ARG A 426 2.03 45.99 9.92
CA ARG A 426 3.18 46.72 9.37
C ARG A 426 4.01 45.83 8.45
N LEU A 427 3.95 44.54 8.62
CA LEU A 427 4.67 43.53 7.82
C LEU A 427 3.92 43.06 6.55
N ARG A 428 2.85 43.74 6.13
CA ARG A 428 2.07 43.36 4.91
C ARG A 428 2.94 43.30 3.66
N ARG A 429 3.82 44.31 3.45
CA ARG A 429 4.70 44.34 2.28
C ARG A 429 5.73 43.20 2.29
N PRO A 430 6.52 42.96 3.37
CA PRO A 430 7.42 41.79 3.40
C PRO A 430 6.67 40.46 3.33
N LEU A 431 5.47 40.31 3.91
CA LEU A 431 4.68 39.10 3.77
C LEU A 431 4.19 38.89 2.32
N ALA A 432 3.79 39.95 1.62
CA ALA A 432 3.45 39.85 0.20
C ALA A 432 4.68 39.48 -0.66
N LEU A 433 5.85 40.03 -0.38
CA LEU A 433 7.10 39.65 -1.03
C LEU A 433 7.45 38.19 -0.75
N LEU A 434 7.27 37.71 0.48
CA LEU A 434 7.46 36.30 0.83
C LEU A 434 6.55 35.37 0.00
N VAL A 435 5.27 35.73 -0.16
CA VAL A 435 4.33 34.96 -0.98
C VAL A 435 4.77 34.94 -2.44
N LEU A 436 5.16 36.12 -2.99
CA LEU A 436 5.63 36.23 -4.38
C LEU A 436 6.93 35.43 -4.59
N ALA A 437 7.88 35.52 -3.68
CA ALA A 437 9.12 34.75 -3.73
C ALA A 437 8.85 33.24 -3.64
N SER A 438 7.93 32.83 -2.77
CA SER A 438 7.49 31.45 -2.64
C SER A 438 6.81 30.94 -3.91
N ALA A 439 5.94 31.73 -4.52
CA ALA A 439 5.31 31.40 -5.80
C ALA A 439 6.34 31.31 -6.92
N ALA A 440 7.28 32.24 -7.02
CA ALA A 440 8.37 32.22 -8.00
C ALA A 440 9.26 30.97 -7.85
N LEU A 441 9.58 30.57 -6.61
CA LEU A 441 10.33 29.36 -6.32
C LEU A 441 9.59 28.11 -6.81
N LEU A 442 8.31 27.99 -6.48
CA LEU A 442 7.50 26.84 -6.91
C LEU A 442 7.37 26.77 -8.44
N LEU A 443 7.26 27.93 -9.13
CA LEU A 443 7.23 27.99 -10.59
C LEU A 443 8.58 27.61 -11.19
N ALA A 444 9.69 28.07 -10.60
CA ALA A 444 11.04 27.74 -11.06
C ALA A 444 11.32 26.23 -10.93
N GLN A 445 10.85 25.62 -9.85
CA GLN A 445 11.08 24.21 -9.56
C GLN A 445 9.91 23.29 -10.01
N ARG A 446 8.98 23.77 -10.83
CA ARG A 446 7.71 23.09 -11.17
C ARG A 446 7.85 21.62 -11.58
N HIS A 447 8.98 21.22 -12.16
CA HIS A 447 9.26 19.84 -12.59
C HIS A 447 9.75 18.91 -11.46
N HIS A 448 10.16 19.49 -10.31
CA HIS A 448 10.69 18.76 -9.17
C HIS A 448 9.85 18.89 -7.89
N VAL A 449 8.75 19.64 -7.95
CA VAL A 449 7.87 19.91 -6.79
C VAL A 449 7.19 18.63 -6.29
N TRP A 450 6.73 17.78 -7.21
CA TRP A 450 5.95 16.60 -6.87
C TRP A 450 6.79 15.32 -6.89
N ASP A 451 6.56 14.44 -5.91
CA ASP A 451 7.03 13.05 -5.97
C ASP A 451 5.98 12.22 -6.73
N ASP A 452 6.40 11.57 -7.79
CA ASP A 452 5.57 10.77 -8.67
C ASP A 452 5.66 9.26 -8.38
N ARG A 453 6.36 8.87 -7.30
CA ARG A 453 6.59 7.49 -6.92
C ARG A 453 5.65 7.08 -5.79
N LEU A 454 4.93 5.96 -5.99
CA LEU A 454 4.09 5.37 -4.95
C LEU A 454 4.88 4.99 -3.70
N GLY A 455 6.14 4.56 -3.86
CA GLY A 455 7.04 4.20 -2.78
C GLY A 455 7.31 5.32 -1.76
N ALA A 456 7.16 6.60 -2.16
CA ALA A 456 7.31 7.73 -1.25
C ALA A 456 6.30 7.74 -0.08
N LEU A 457 5.21 7.01 -0.19
CA LEU A 457 4.21 6.85 0.87
C LEU A 457 4.51 5.69 1.83
N SER A 458 5.48 4.84 1.49
CA SER A 458 5.82 3.63 2.25
C SER A 458 6.70 3.95 3.47
N PRO A 459 6.41 3.40 4.65
CA PRO A 459 7.27 3.56 5.82
C PRO A 459 8.48 2.60 5.85
N ILE A 460 8.71 1.85 4.76
CA ILE A 460 9.78 0.84 4.69
C ILE A 460 11.14 1.55 4.54
N PRO A 461 12.11 1.30 5.45
CA PRO A 461 13.43 1.90 5.35
C PRO A 461 14.23 1.39 4.14
N GLN A 462 15.05 2.26 3.54
CA GLN A 462 15.89 1.90 2.40
C GLN A 462 16.76 0.65 2.64
N PRO A 463 17.41 0.46 3.83
CA PRO A 463 18.20 -0.75 4.07
C PRO A 463 17.42 -2.07 3.96
N MET A 464 16.10 -2.06 4.26
CA MET A 464 15.27 -3.25 4.07
C MET A 464 14.99 -3.53 2.59
N LEU A 465 14.81 -2.47 1.79
CA LEU A 465 14.63 -2.59 0.34
C LEU A 465 15.92 -3.08 -0.34
N ASP A 466 17.08 -2.57 0.11
CA ASP A 466 18.40 -2.98 -0.40
C ASP A 466 18.70 -4.46 -0.05
N ALA A 467 18.33 -4.88 1.17
CA ALA A 467 18.44 -6.29 1.57
C ALA A 467 17.54 -7.20 0.73
N ASP A 468 16.32 -6.76 0.40
CA ASP A 468 15.40 -7.49 -0.48
C ASP A 468 15.99 -7.63 -1.89
N ALA A 469 16.45 -6.53 -2.48
CA ALA A 469 17.07 -6.51 -3.80
C ALA A 469 18.28 -7.45 -3.84
N THR A 470 19.13 -7.40 -2.81
CA THR A 470 20.29 -8.27 -2.68
C THR A 470 19.90 -9.75 -2.63
N LEU A 471 18.93 -10.12 -1.78
CA LEU A 471 18.48 -11.51 -1.66
C LEU A 471 17.81 -12.00 -2.95
N ARG A 472 17.02 -11.15 -3.64
CA ARG A 472 16.44 -11.49 -4.96
C ARG A 472 17.51 -11.77 -5.99
N ALA A 473 18.50 -10.89 -6.10
CA ALA A 473 19.61 -11.07 -7.03
C ALA A 473 20.41 -12.34 -6.73
N GLN A 474 20.66 -12.65 -5.45
CA GLN A 474 21.39 -13.84 -5.01
C GLN A 474 20.62 -15.16 -5.29
N ILE A 475 19.28 -15.14 -5.19
CA ILE A 475 18.43 -16.31 -5.50
C ILE A 475 18.21 -16.46 -7.02
N GLY A 476 18.60 -15.45 -7.82
CA GLY A 476 18.33 -15.44 -9.26
C GLY A 476 16.88 -15.15 -9.61
N ALA A 477 16.14 -14.56 -8.68
CA ALA A 477 14.81 -14.05 -8.97
C ALA A 477 14.90 -12.87 -9.94
N SER A 478 14.01 -12.83 -10.94
CA SER A 478 13.99 -11.73 -11.90
C SER A 478 13.72 -10.40 -11.19
N ASP A 479 14.63 -9.43 -11.36
CA ASP A 479 14.45 -8.06 -10.84
C ASP A 479 13.41 -7.27 -11.65
N SER A 480 13.13 -7.69 -12.89
CA SER A 480 12.15 -7.05 -13.72
C SER A 480 10.76 -7.51 -13.29
N GLY A 481 9.96 -6.61 -12.71
CA GLY A 481 8.52 -6.79 -12.55
C GLY A 481 7.78 -6.85 -13.90
N ASP A 482 8.49 -7.19 -14.98
CA ASP A 482 7.99 -7.22 -16.35
C ASP A 482 7.38 -8.58 -16.63
N LEU A 483 6.14 -8.59 -17.08
CA LEU A 483 5.45 -9.81 -17.43
C LEU A 483 4.49 -9.64 -18.60
N VAL A 484 4.17 -10.76 -19.24
CA VAL A 484 3.08 -10.86 -20.19
C VAL A 484 1.94 -11.62 -19.54
N ALA A 485 0.74 -11.05 -19.55
CA ALA A 485 -0.46 -11.68 -19.02
C ALA A 485 -1.41 -12.07 -20.16
N VAL A 486 -2.03 -13.24 -20.04
CA VAL A 486 -3.08 -13.71 -20.95
C VAL A 486 -4.30 -14.10 -20.14
N ARG A 487 -5.48 -13.64 -20.55
CA ARG A 487 -6.75 -13.93 -19.89
C ARG A 487 -7.60 -14.89 -20.70
N GLY A 488 -8.40 -15.70 -20.01
CA GLY A 488 -9.33 -16.62 -20.65
C GLY A 488 -10.40 -17.11 -19.68
N ALA A 489 -11.44 -17.70 -20.25
CA ALA A 489 -12.58 -18.21 -19.49
C ALA A 489 -12.25 -19.50 -18.70
N SER A 490 -11.21 -20.24 -19.10
CA SER A 490 -10.81 -21.49 -18.46
C SER A 490 -9.30 -21.63 -18.36
N GLN A 491 -8.83 -22.50 -17.45
CA GLN A 491 -7.43 -22.87 -17.33
C GLN A 491 -6.86 -23.38 -18.68
N GLU A 492 -7.61 -24.22 -19.38
CA GLU A 492 -7.21 -24.76 -20.69
C GLU A 492 -7.02 -23.64 -21.72
N ALA A 493 -7.94 -22.65 -21.77
CA ALA A 493 -7.85 -21.54 -22.72
C ALA A 493 -6.58 -20.68 -22.51
N VAL A 494 -6.23 -20.40 -21.26
CA VAL A 494 -5.03 -19.60 -20.98
C VAL A 494 -3.73 -20.38 -21.19
N LEU A 495 -3.72 -21.69 -20.95
CA LEU A 495 -2.58 -22.54 -21.29
C LEU A 495 -2.35 -22.61 -22.82
N GLN A 496 -3.40 -22.77 -23.60
CA GLN A 496 -3.32 -22.75 -25.08
C GLN A 496 -2.84 -21.39 -25.59
N ALA A 497 -3.32 -20.32 -25.01
CA ALA A 497 -2.88 -18.98 -25.39
C ALA A 497 -1.41 -18.73 -25.00
N ALA A 498 -0.96 -19.19 -23.83
CA ALA A 498 0.45 -19.14 -23.41
C ALA A 498 1.35 -19.94 -24.36
N GLU A 499 0.91 -21.13 -24.81
CA GLU A 499 1.61 -21.94 -25.81
C GLU A 499 1.72 -21.21 -27.17
N ALA A 500 0.64 -20.55 -27.59
CA ALA A 500 0.62 -19.79 -28.87
C ALA A 500 1.55 -18.57 -28.83
N LEU A 501 1.83 -17.99 -27.65
CA LEU A 501 2.76 -16.88 -27.49
C LEU A 501 4.22 -17.31 -27.46
N ALA A 502 4.51 -18.55 -27.04
CA ALA A 502 5.86 -19.02 -26.83
C ALA A 502 6.79 -18.89 -28.07
N PRO A 503 6.36 -19.11 -29.32
CA PRO A 503 7.19 -18.88 -30.50
C PRO A 503 7.60 -17.41 -30.65
N ARG A 504 6.66 -16.47 -30.47
CA ARG A 504 6.94 -15.03 -30.55
C ARG A 504 7.93 -14.57 -29.49
N LEU A 505 7.76 -15.07 -28.24
CA LEU A 505 8.68 -14.77 -27.13
C LEU A 505 10.08 -15.38 -27.38
N ARG A 506 10.17 -16.54 -27.98
CA ARG A 506 11.46 -17.12 -28.40
C ARG A 506 12.16 -16.25 -29.45
N THR A 507 11.45 -15.76 -30.45
CA THR A 507 11.99 -14.81 -31.44
C THR A 507 12.50 -13.52 -30.81
N LEU A 508 11.78 -12.98 -29.79
CA LEU A 508 12.23 -11.81 -29.04
C LEU A 508 13.53 -12.10 -28.26
N ARG A 509 13.66 -13.28 -27.68
CA ARG A 509 14.89 -13.73 -27.02
C ARG A 509 16.05 -13.86 -28.01
N GLU A 510 15.84 -14.48 -29.17
CA GLU A 510 16.84 -14.62 -30.21
C GLU A 510 17.34 -13.28 -30.76
N ARG A 511 16.47 -12.27 -30.78
CA ARG A 511 16.79 -10.88 -31.12
C ARG A 511 17.43 -10.08 -29.98
N GLY A 512 17.63 -10.68 -28.80
CA GLY A 512 18.21 -10.01 -27.65
C GLY A 512 17.33 -8.96 -26.99
N LEU A 513 16.03 -8.88 -27.32
CA LEU A 513 15.07 -7.94 -26.73
C LEU A 513 14.63 -8.36 -25.34
N ILE A 514 14.65 -9.67 -25.04
CA ILE A 514 14.48 -10.25 -23.73
C ILE A 514 15.56 -11.29 -23.49
N GLY A 515 16.01 -11.43 -22.25
CA GLY A 515 16.97 -12.48 -21.83
C GLY A 515 16.35 -13.86 -21.71
N GLY A 516 15.02 -13.90 -21.50
CA GLY A 516 14.24 -15.11 -21.38
C GLY A 516 12.82 -14.86 -20.91
N PHE A 517 12.04 -15.92 -20.80
CA PHE A 517 10.69 -15.87 -20.23
C PHE A 517 10.36 -17.20 -19.56
N ASP A 518 9.39 -17.21 -18.66
CA ASP A 518 8.77 -18.42 -18.14
C ASP A 518 7.30 -18.50 -18.55
N SER A 519 6.70 -19.69 -18.40
CA SER A 519 5.32 -19.95 -18.83
C SER A 519 4.71 -21.11 -18.05
N PRO A 520 3.45 -21.01 -17.59
CA PRO A 520 2.77 -22.12 -16.93
C PRO A 520 2.66 -23.36 -17.82
N ALA A 521 2.61 -23.19 -19.13
CA ALA A 521 2.55 -24.30 -20.10
C ALA A 521 3.84 -25.12 -20.19
N ARG A 522 4.95 -24.66 -19.59
CA ARG A 522 6.16 -25.49 -19.43
C ARG A 522 5.97 -26.60 -18.41
N TYR A 523 5.24 -26.29 -17.33
CA TYR A 523 4.99 -27.20 -16.20
C TYR A 523 3.75 -28.05 -16.43
N LEU A 524 2.71 -27.48 -17.03
CA LEU A 524 1.48 -28.14 -17.39
C LEU A 524 1.07 -27.75 -18.82
N PRO A 525 1.44 -28.52 -19.83
CA PRO A 525 0.97 -28.30 -21.20
C PRO A 525 -0.56 -28.38 -21.29
N SER A 526 -1.17 -27.63 -22.21
CA SER A 526 -2.62 -27.72 -22.46
C SER A 526 -3.05 -29.16 -22.82
N MET A 527 -4.26 -29.52 -22.51
CA MET A 527 -4.81 -30.83 -22.89
C MET A 527 -4.71 -31.05 -24.41
N ARG A 528 -4.85 -29.98 -25.20
CA ARG A 528 -4.65 -30.04 -26.65
C ARG A 528 -3.22 -30.44 -27.00
N THR A 529 -2.22 -29.84 -26.40
CA THR A 529 -0.80 -30.15 -26.61
C THR A 529 -0.47 -31.56 -26.13
N GLN A 530 -0.97 -31.95 -24.95
CA GLN A 530 -0.77 -33.30 -24.44
C GLN A 530 -1.34 -34.36 -25.37
N ARG A 531 -2.56 -34.16 -25.89
CA ARG A 531 -3.20 -35.09 -26.87
C ARG A 531 -2.40 -35.15 -28.18
N ALA A 532 -1.88 -34.00 -28.66
CA ALA A 532 -1.06 -33.96 -29.85
C ALA A 532 0.24 -34.76 -29.67
N ARG A 533 0.91 -34.60 -28.51
CA ARG A 533 2.10 -35.37 -28.15
C ARG A 533 1.79 -36.87 -28.03
N GLN A 534 0.70 -37.23 -27.40
CA GLN A 534 0.24 -38.61 -27.23
C GLN A 534 -0.06 -39.29 -28.59
N ALA A 535 -0.73 -38.56 -29.49
CA ALA A 535 -0.98 -39.01 -30.85
C ALA A 535 0.28 -39.16 -31.71
N ALA A 536 1.34 -38.46 -31.37
CA ALA A 536 2.64 -38.52 -32.07
C ALA A 536 3.48 -39.78 -31.67
N LEU A 537 3.09 -40.49 -30.60
CA LEU A 537 3.79 -41.68 -30.13
C LEU A 537 3.54 -42.84 -31.09
N PRO A 538 4.59 -43.52 -31.59
CA PRO A 538 4.46 -44.65 -32.51
C PRO A 538 3.88 -45.88 -31.80
N ASP A 539 3.27 -46.78 -32.57
CA ASP A 539 2.94 -48.14 -32.07
C ASP A 539 4.21 -48.97 -31.85
N SER A 540 4.05 -50.14 -31.16
CA SER A 540 5.18 -50.98 -30.79
C SER A 540 5.92 -51.52 -32.01
N ALA A 541 5.21 -51.94 -33.05
CA ALA A 541 5.82 -52.55 -34.24
C ALA A 541 6.71 -51.54 -35.00
N ARG A 542 6.18 -50.32 -35.17
CA ARG A 542 6.92 -49.22 -35.79
C ARG A 542 8.12 -48.82 -34.96
N LEU A 543 7.91 -48.64 -33.63
CA LEU A 543 9.02 -48.20 -32.74
C LEU A 543 10.14 -49.22 -32.69
N GLU A 544 9.83 -50.52 -32.65
CA GLU A 544 10.83 -51.59 -32.69
C GLU A 544 11.59 -51.62 -34.02
N ALA A 545 10.90 -51.39 -35.16
CA ALA A 545 11.52 -51.30 -36.46
C ALA A 545 12.52 -50.10 -36.53
N GLU A 546 12.09 -48.91 -36.05
CA GLU A 546 12.95 -47.74 -36.00
C GLU A 546 14.16 -47.95 -35.06
N LEU A 547 13.96 -48.56 -33.91
CA LEU A 547 15.04 -48.90 -32.95
C LEU A 547 16.09 -49.85 -33.55
N ARG A 548 15.64 -50.91 -34.26
CA ARG A 548 16.58 -51.82 -34.93
C ARG A 548 17.48 -51.12 -35.93
N VAL A 549 16.98 -50.11 -36.61
CA VAL A 549 17.80 -49.29 -37.52
C VAL A 549 18.66 -48.28 -36.72
N ALA A 550 18.11 -47.67 -35.69
CA ALA A 550 18.78 -46.66 -34.87
C ALA A 550 20.01 -47.18 -34.14
N VAL A 551 20.02 -48.42 -33.68
CA VAL A 551 21.20 -48.98 -32.96
C VAL A 551 22.34 -49.47 -33.84
N LYS A 552 22.16 -49.46 -35.18
CA LYS A 552 23.24 -49.87 -36.09
C LYS A 552 24.46 -48.95 -35.92
N GLY A 553 25.61 -49.57 -35.66
CA GLY A 553 26.87 -48.83 -35.41
C GLY A 553 27.02 -48.28 -34.00
N LEU A 554 26.06 -48.48 -33.08
CA LEU A 554 26.19 -48.12 -31.66
C LEU A 554 26.56 -49.34 -30.81
N PRO A 555 27.27 -49.18 -29.68
CA PRO A 555 27.69 -50.29 -28.80
C PRO A 555 26.52 -50.79 -27.90
N VAL A 556 25.31 -50.84 -28.42
CA VAL A 556 24.09 -51.26 -27.70
C VAL A 556 23.22 -52.13 -28.62
N LYS A 557 22.43 -53.03 -28.02
CA LYS A 557 21.46 -53.88 -28.71
C LYS A 557 20.03 -53.39 -28.55
N ALA A 558 19.18 -53.54 -29.57
CA ALA A 558 17.82 -53.09 -29.58
C ALA A 558 16.97 -53.68 -28.42
N GLU A 559 17.23 -54.89 -28.00
CA GLU A 559 16.53 -55.58 -26.92
C GLU A 559 16.67 -54.89 -25.56
N ARG A 560 17.74 -54.15 -25.35
CA ARG A 560 17.95 -53.33 -24.13
C ARG A 560 16.90 -52.25 -23.97
N PHE A 561 16.26 -51.83 -25.06
CA PHE A 561 15.25 -50.75 -25.05
C PHE A 561 13.80 -51.30 -24.94
N ARG A 562 13.58 -52.54 -24.54
CA ARG A 562 12.24 -53.08 -24.22
C ARG A 562 11.50 -52.23 -23.23
N PRO A 563 12.08 -51.72 -22.10
CA PRO A 563 11.39 -50.83 -21.18
C PRO A 563 10.90 -49.55 -21.89
N PHE A 564 11.69 -48.98 -22.78
CA PHE A 564 11.27 -47.82 -23.57
C PHE A 564 10.04 -48.10 -24.45
N VAL A 565 10.02 -49.21 -25.14
CA VAL A 565 8.88 -49.63 -25.98
C VAL A 565 7.63 -49.78 -25.11
N THR A 566 7.75 -50.49 -23.97
CA THR A 566 6.65 -50.66 -23.03
C THR A 566 6.11 -49.31 -22.50
N ASP A 567 7.01 -48.40 -22.10
CA ASP A 567 6.61 -47.10 -21.56
C ASP A 567 5.97 -46.19 -22.62
N VAL A 568 6.46 -46.22 -23.87
CA VAL A 568 5.83 -45.48 -24.98
C VAL A 568 4.38 -46.01 -25.22
N GLN A 569 4.19 -47.35 -25.21
CA GLN A 569 2.84 -47.90 -25.36
C GLN A 569 1.94 -47.56 -24.19
N ALA A 570 2.41 -47.61 -22.96
CA ALA A 570 1.66 -47.18 -21.78
C ALA A 570 1.27 -45.67 -21.88
N ALA A 571 2.18 -44.82 -22.31
CA ALA A 571 1.97 -43.39 -22.47
C ALA A 571 0.94 -43.05 -23.55
N ARG A 572 0.78 -43.86 -24.59
CA ARG A 572 -0.26 -43.68 -25.63
C ARG A 572 -1.69 -43.74 -25.06
N HIS A 573 -1.87 -44.46 -23.98
CA HIS A 573 -3.18 -44.72 -23.36
C HIS A 573 -3.30 -44.11 -21.96
N ALA A 574 -2.24 -43.46 -21.46
CA ALA A 574 -2.24 -42.86 -20.14
C ALA A 574 -3.24 -41.70 -20.06
N PRO A 575 -3.84 -41.45 -18.90
CA PRO A 575 -4.64 -40.26 -18.68
C PRO A 575 -3.80 -39.01 -18.86
N LEU A 576 -4.44 -37.91 -19.33
CA LEU A 576 -3.76 -36.62 -19.46
C LEU A 576 -3.44 -36.06 -18.08
N LEU A 577 -2.29 -35.43 -17.98
CA LEU A 577 -1.83 -34.81 -16.74
C LEU A 577 -2.69 -33.58 -16.41
N THR A 578 -3.11 -33.47 -15.16
CA THR A 578 -3.89 -32.36 -14.61
C THR A 578 -3.10 -31.62 -13.55
N ARG A 579 -3.61 -30.46 -13.11
CA ARG A 579 -3.03 -29.70 -11.99
C ARG A 579 -3.00 -30.52 -10.69
N ALA A 580 -3.99 -31.36 -10.47
CA ALA A 580 -4.06 -32.21 -9.27
C ALA A 580 -2.90 -33.23 -9.20
N ASP A 581 -2.48 -33.76 -10.33
CA ASP A 581 -1.37 -34.73 -10.40
C ASP A 581 -0.02 -34.07 -10.05
N LEU A 582 0.09 -32.75 -10.22
CA LEU A 582 1.28 -31.96 -9.84
C LEU A 582 1.29 -31.54 -8.37
N ALA A 583 0.19 -31.69 -7.61
CA ALA A 583 -0.01 -31.06 -6.30
C ALA A 583 1.11 -31.35 -5.28
N HIS A 584 1.76 -32.50 -5.37
CA HIS A 584 2.82 -32.91 -4.45
C HIS A 584 4.25 -32.65 -4.99
N SER A 585 4.38 -32.08 -6.18
CA SER A 585 5.67 -31.76 -6.81
C SER A 585 6.08 -30.30 -6.59
N SER A 586 7.37 -30.02 -6.82
CA SER A 586 7.85 -28.63 -6.85
C SER A 586 7.29 -27.84 -8.04
N PHE A 587 6.82 -28.52 -9.09
CA PHE A 587 6.23 -27.92 -10.28
C PHE A 587 4.87 -27.25 -10.00
N ALA A 588 4.09 -27.76 -9.02
CA ALA A 588 2.82 -27.16 -8.61
C ALA A 588 3.01 -25.72 -8.19
N LEU A 589 4.07 -25.43 -7.44
CA LEU A 589 4.35 -24.10 -6.92
C LEU A 589 4.64 -23.10 -8.04
N ALA A 590 5.48 -23.48 -9.00
CA ALA A 590 5.77 -22.64 -10.15
C ALA A 590 4.51 -22.39 -11.01
N LEU A 591 3.70 -23.45 -11.18
CA LEU A 591 2.43 -23.37 -11.91
C LEU A 591 1.45 -22.43 -11.21
N ASP A 592 1.28 -22.57 -9.88
CA ASP A 592 0.37 -21.76 -9.07
C ASP A 592 0.78 -20.28 -9.02
N GLY A 593 2.09 -20.00 -9.14
CA GLY A 593 2.60 -18.64 -9.25
C GLY A 593 2.29 -17.95 -10.58
N MET A 594 2.02 -18.74 -11.61
CA MET A 594 1.79 -18.25 -12.98
C MET A 594 0.35 -18.46 -13.46
N LEU A 595 -0.49 -19.24 -12.77
CA LEU A 595 -1.90 -19.45 -13.09
C LEU A 595 -2.79 -18.93 -11.97
N LEU A 596 -3.47 -17.83 -12.26
CA LEU A 596 -4.37 -17.15 -11.32
C LEU A 596 -5.83 -17.37 -11.73
N ARG A 597 -6.67 -17.59 -10.76
CA ARG A 597 -8.12 -17.57 -10.91
C ARG A 597 -8.66 -16.25 -10.38
N ASP A 598 -9.39 -15.50 -11.20
CA ASP A 598 -10.01 -14.26 -10.75
C ASP A 598 -11.30 -14.53 -9.94
N ARG A 599 -11.79 -13.52 -9.22
CA ARG A 599 -13.00 -13.62 -8.38
C ARG A 599 -14.28 -13.84 -9.19
N HIS A 600 -14.26 -13.59 -10.49
CA HIS A 600 -15.38 -13.77 -11.41
C HIS A 600 -15.31 -15.11 -12.15
N GLY A 601 -14.38 -15.99 -11.77
CA GLY A 601 -14.23 -17.33 -12.33
C GLY A 601 -13.36 -17.42 -13.58
N GLY A 602 -12.84 -16.30 -14.08
CA GLY A 602 -11.87 -16.28 -15.16
C GLY A 602 -10.46 -16.74 -14.74
N TRP A 603 -9.61 -16.98 -15.73
CA TRP A 603 -8.22 -17.38 -15.53
C TRP A 603 -7.26 -16.41 -16.18
N THR A 604 -6.10 -16.24 -15.56
CA THR A 604 -4.99 -15.45 -16.09
C THR A 604 -3.72 -16.28 -16.03
N ALA A 605 -3.05 -16.43 -17.17
CA ALA A 605 -1.70 -16.97 -17.23
C ALA A 605 -0.69 -15.81 -17.26
N LEU A 606 0.31 -15.89 -16.42
CA LEU A 606 1.43 -14.95 -16.33
C LEU A 606 2.67 -15.57 -16.93
N LEU A 607 3.34 -14.81 -17.77
CA LEU A 607 4.60 -15.16 -18.39
C LEU A 607 5.65 -14.13 -17.96
N PRO A 608 6.37 -14.37 -16.86
CA PRO A 608 7.43 -13.46 -16.41
C PRO A 608 8.53 -13.33 -17.47
N LEU A 609 8.96 -12.10 -17.73
CA LEU A 609 10.05 -11.79 -18.63
C LEU A 609 11.34 -11.59 -17.84
N ARG A 610 12.47 -11.84 -18.47
CA ARG A 610 13.80 -11.56 -17.91
C ARG A 610 14.52 -10.57 -18.80
N ALA A 611 15.21 -9.63 -18.16
CA ALA A 611 16.04 -8.69 -18.87
C ALA A 611 17.24 -9.37 -19.53
N PRO A 612 17.70 -8.87 -20.68
CA PRO A 612 19.00 -9.23 -21.21
C PRO A 612 20.11 -8.82 -20.25
N ALA A 613 21.24 -9.51 -20.28
CA ALA A 613 22.39 -9.17 -19.43
C ALA A 613 22.81 -7.71 -19.69
N GLY A 614 22.82 -6.90 -18.62
CA GLY A 614 23.29 -5.52 -18.65
C GLY A 614 22.35 -4.49 -19.29
N SER A 615 21.11 -4.87 -19.66
CA SER A 615 20.17 -3.93 -20.31
C SER A 615 18.74 -4.14 -19.78
N PRO A 616 17.95 -3.08 -19.56
CA PRO A 616 16.53 -3.20 -19.27
C PRO A 616 15.75 -3.72 -20.48
N ILE A 617 14.56 -4.28 -20.24
CA ILE A 617 13.68 -4.73 -21.34
C ILE A 617 13.05 -3.50 -22.01
N ASP A 618 13.13 -3.43 -23.36
CA ASP A 618 12.36 -2.47 -24.14
C ASP A 618 10.91 -2.98 -24.29
N LEU A 619 10.07 -2.66 -23.32
CA LEU A 619 8.67 -3.10 -23.28
C LEU A 619 7.82 -2.52 -24.42
N ALA A 620 8.24 -1.40 -25.05
CA ALA A 620 7.55 -0.86 -26.21
C ALA A 620 7.69 -1.81 -27.40
N ARG A 621 8.91 -2.27 -27.68
CA ARG A 621 9.18 -3.26 -28.74
C ARG A 621 8.54 -4.62 -28.44
N VAL A 622 8.54 -5.06 -27.16
CA VAL A 622 7.84 -6.29 -26.77
C VAL A 622 6.33 -6.15 -27.02
N ARG A 623 5.73 -5.03 -26.67
CA ARG A 623 4.29 -4.76 -26.89
C ARG A 623 3.95 -4.75 -28.39
N ASP A 624 4.80 -4.13 -29.19
CA ASP A 624 4.60 -4.09 -30.63
C ASP A 624 4.70 -5.49 -31.28
N ALA A 625 5.65 -6.31 -30.84
CA ALA A 625 5.81 -7.68 -31.34
C ALA A 625 4.67 -8.63 -30.94
N LEU A 626 4.01 -8.33 -29.81
CA LEU A 626 2.86 -9.10 -29.32
C LEU A 626 1.51 -8.51 -29.75
N ARG A 627 1.50 -7.46 -30.58
CA ARG A 627 0.27 -6.83 -31.07
C ARG A 627 -0.63 -7.85 -31.79
N GLY A 628 -1.93 -7.82 -31.51
CA GLY A 628 -2.91 -8.74 -32.07
C GLY A 628 -2.94 -10.15 -31.47
N SER A 629 -2.15 -10.44 -30.44
CA SER A 629 -2.15 -11.75 -29.76
C SER A 629 -3.12 -11.82 -28.56
N GLY A 630 -3.78 -10.74 -28.17
CA GLY A 630 -4.58 -10.67 -26.93
C GLY A 630 -3.75 -10.63 -25.65
N ALA A 631 -2.42 -10.62 -25.77
CA ALA A 631 -1.52 -10.55 -24.63
C ALA A 631 -1.39 -9.12 -24.07
N ILE A 632 -1.32 -9.00 -22.75
CA ILE A 632 -1.16 -7.73 -22.03
C ILE A 632 0.27 -7.68 -21.51
N VAL A 633 1.08 -6.73 -21.99
CA VAL A 633 2.43 -6.51 -21.47
C VAL A 633 2.36 -5.56 -20.29
N VAL A 634 2.81 -6.00 -19.13
CA VAL A 634 2.72 -5.30 -17.85
C VAL A 634 4.11 -5.05 -17.32
N ASP A 635 4.41 -3.81 -17.01
CA ASP A 635 5.51 -3.36 -16.16
C ASP A 635 4.90 -3.04 -14.79
N LEU A 636 5.18 -3.84 -13.79
CA LEU A 636 4.59 -3.67 -12.46
C LEU A 636 5.02 -2.36 -11.80
N GLY A 637 6.28 -1.95 -12.01
CA GLY A 637 6.83 -0.71 -11.45
C GLY A 637 6.26 0.53 -12.11
N ALA A 638 6.35 0.62 -13.46
CA ALA A 638 5.82 1.75 -14.20
C ALA A 638 4.30 1.84 -14.11
N THR A 639 3.58 0.70 -14.12
CA THR A 639 2.12 0.68 -13.97
C THR A 639 1.70 1.24 -12.60
N SER A 640 2.43 0.90 -11.52
CA SER A 640 2.18 1.43 -10.18
C SER A 640 2.39 2.94 -10.11
N ASN A 641 3.49 3.44 -10.71
CA ASN A 641 3.77 4.87 -10.74
C ASN A 641 2.79 5.65 -11.65
N GLN A 642 2.41 5.11 -12.80
CA GLN A 642 1.37 5.71 -13.68
C GLN A 642 0.04 5.80 -12.96
N LEU A 643 -0.33 4.76 -12.22
CA LEU A 643 -1.54 4.74 -11.41
C LEU A 643 -1.50 5.87 -10.36
N TYR A 644 -0.38 5.98 -9.62
CA TYR A 644 -0.19 7.03 -8.63
C TYR A 644 -0.23 8.45 -9.25
N GLN A 645 0.43 8.66 -10.37
CA GLN A 645 0.38 9.95 -11.10
C GLN A 645 -1.05 10.32 -11.54
N ARG A 646 -1.84 9.35 -11.99
CA ARG A 646 -3.25 9.58 -12.32
C ARG A 646 -4.03 10.04 -11.09
N TYR A 647 -3.83 9.39 -9.93
CA TYR A 647 -4.49 9.80 -8.69
C TYR A 647 -4.06 11.18 -8.23
N LEU A 648 -2.76 11.48 -8.32
CA LEU A 648 -2.25 12.80 -7.98
C LEU A 648 -2.91 13.89 -8.84
N ARG A 649 -3.02 13.68 -10.16
CA ARG A 649 -3.70 14.63 -11.06
C ARG A 649 -5.19 14.78 -10.74
N THR A 650 -5.89 13.66 -10.50
CA THR A 650 -7.30 13.68 -10.11
C THR A 650 -7.48 14.41 -8.78
N ALA A 651 -6.62 14.14 -7.79
CA ALA A 651 -6.67 14.80 -6.49
C ALA A 651 -6.39 16.32 -6.58
N ILE A 652 -5.46 16.74 -7.43
CA ILE A 652 -5.22 18.17 -7.71
C ILE A 652 -6.49 18.80 -8.30
N GLY A 653 -7.13 18.16 -9.28
CA GLY A 653 -8.38 18.63 -9.87
C GLY A 653 -9.51 18.72 -8.84
N LEU A 654 -9.69 17.71 -8.00
CA LEU A 654 -10.69 17.69 -6.94
C LEU A 654 -10.40 18.73 -5.85
N SER A 655 -9.13 18.95 -5.50
CA SER A 655 -8.75 20.01 -4.55
C SER A 655 -9.08 21.39 -5.09
N LEU A 656 -8.79 21.64 -6.37
CA LEU A 656 -9.17 22.89 -7.03
C LEU A 656 -10.68 23.07 -7.08
N ALA A 657 -11.43 22.01 -7.42
CA ALA A 657 -12.90 22.02 -7.39
C ALA A 657 -13.43 22.28 -5.97
N GLY A 658 -12.79 21.71 -4.94
CA GLY A 658 -13.11 22.00 -3.53
C GLY A 658 -12.92 23.46 -3.16
N VAL A 659 -11.79 24.07 -3.57
CA VAL A 659 -11.54 25.51 -3.35
C VAL A 659 -12.57 26.37 -4.10
N LEU A 660 -12.89 26.01 -5.33
CA LEU A 660 -13.93 26.72 -6.12
C LEU A 660 -15.33 26.55 -5.48
N GLY A 661 -15.66 25.37 -4.98
CA GLY A 661 -16.89 25.12 -4.24
C GLY A 661 -16.97 25.94 -2.94
N MET A 662 -15.87 26.04 -2.19
CA MET A 662 -15.77 26.92 -1.02
C MET A 662 -15.94 28.40 -1.41
N ALA A 663 -15.31 28.83 -2.51
CA ALA A 663 -15.45 30.20 -3.02
C ALA A 663 -16.91 30.51 -3.43
N ALA A 664 -17.57 29.56 -4.11
CA ALA A 664 -18.97 29.68 -4.49
C ALA A 664 -19.91 29.76 -3.27
N LEU A 665 -19.72 28.87 -2.25
CA LEU A 665 -20.47 28.94 -1.01
C LEU A 665 -20.29 30.29 -0.31
N LEU A 666 -19.01 30.74 -0.19
CA LEU A 666 -18.71 32.04 0.41
C LEU A 666 -19.32 33.20 -0.39
N LEU A 667 -19.32 33.12 -1.73
CA LEU A 667 -19.94 34.13 -2.58
C LEU A 667 -21.46 34.22 -2.34
N LEU A 668 -22.13 33.07 -2.27
CA LEU A 668 -23.56 32.99 -1.96
C LEU A 668 -23.89 33.57 -0.57
N ALA A 669 -23.04 33.23 0.43
CA ALA A 669 -23.25 33.65 1.82
C ALA A 669 -22.89 35.12 2.07
N LEU A 670 -21.76 35.60 1.54
CA LEU A 670 -21.23 36.93 1.77
C LEU A 670 -21.72 37.95 0.74
N ARG A 671 -22.21 37.52 -0.40
CA ARG A 671 -22.74 38.33 -1.52
C ARG A 671 -21.77 39.41 -2.01
N SER A 672 -20.45 39.13 -1.93
CA SER A 672 -19.42 40.10 -2.31
C SER A 672 -18.12 39.39 -2.68
N ALA A 673 -17.67 39.48 -3.94
CA ALA A 673 -16.42 38.90 -4.40
C ALA A 673 -15.18 39.47 -3.67
N ARG A 674 -15.20 40.73 -3.30
CA ARG A 674 -14.14 41.39 -2.53
C ARG A 674 -13.98 40.75 -1.14
N ARG A 675 -15.10 40.38 -0.48
CA ARG A 675 -15.07 39.71 0.82
C ARG A 675 -14.60 38.27 0.67
N VAL A 676 -15.05 37.54 -0.36
CA VAL A 676 -14.55 36.18 -0.67
C VAL A 676 -13.05 36.21 -0.87
N ALA A 677 -12.55 37.18 -1.65
CA ALA A 677 -11.09 37.34 -1.85
C ALA A 677 -10.35 37.60 -0.53
N ARG A 678 -10.91 38.44 0.36
CA ARG A 678 -10.33 38.73 1.70
C ARG A 678 -10.28 37.46 2.60
N VAL A 679 -11.21 36.57 2.45
CA VAL A 679 -11.24 35.30 3.21
C VAL A 679 -10.26 34.28 2.60
N LEU A 680 -10.24 34.13 1.29
CA LEU A 680 -9.46 33.10 0.64
C LEU A 680 -7.98 33.46 0.40
N ALA A 681 -7.66 34.72 0.13
CA ALA A 681 -6.29 35.16 -0.18
C ALA A 681 -5.28 34.83 0.95
N PRO A 682 -5.58 35.05 2.25
CA PRO A 682 -4.70 34.69 3.34
C PRO A 682 -4.42 33.17 3.40
N LEU A 683 -5.43 32.37 3.09
CA LEU A 683 -5.35 30.91 3.14
C LEU A 683 -4.51 30.36 1.98
N LEU A 684 -4.72 30.89 0.77
CA LEU A 684 -3.91 30.55 -0.39
C LEU A 684 -2.46 30.99 -0.20
N ALA A 685 -2.23 32.19 0.39
CA ALA A 685 -0.89 32.66 0.73
C ALA A 685 -0.20 31.69 1.72
N ALA A 686 -0.90 31.21 2.76
CA ALA A 686 -0.38 30.25 3.71
C ALA A 686 0.02 28.95 3.01
N VAL A 687 -0.82 28.42 2.13
CA VAL A 687 -0.56 27.19 1.36
C VAL A 687 0.69 27.35 0.48
N VAL A 688 0.80 28.47 -0.25
CA VAL A 688 1.95 28.74 -1.12
C VAL A 688 3.25 28.80 -0.33
N VAL A 689 3.25 29.49 0.83
CA VAL A 689 4.45 29.61 1.67
C VAL A 689 4.84 28.27 2.31
N VAL A 690 3.86 27.47 2.76
CA VAL A 690 4.13 26.12 3.30
C VAL A 690 4.72 25.22 2.22
N ALA A 691 4.11 25.20 1.04
CA ALA A 691 4.57 24.39 -0.08
C ALA A 691 6.02 24.77 -0.47
N ALA A 692 6.32 26.06 -0.57
CA ALA A 692 7.66 26.54 -0.85
C ALA A 692 8.66 26.18 0.26
N GLY A 693 8.25 26.29 1.53
CA GLY A 693 9.07 25.91 2.68
C GLY A 693 9.43 24.42 2.67
N LEU A 694 8.46 23.53 2.35
CA LEU A 694 8.71 22.09 2.22
C LEU A 694 9.70 21.79 1.10
N VAL A 695 9.55 22.44 -0.05
CA VAL A 695 10.45 22.28 -1.20
C VAL A 695 11.86 22.78 -0.86
N LEU A 696 12.00 23.90 -0.16
CA LEU A 696 13.29 24.41 0.31
C LEU A 696 13.99 23.46 1.30
N LEU A 697 13.22 22.74 2.11
CA LEU A 697 13.72 21.69 3.00
C LEU A 697 14.06 20.39 2.25
N GLY A 698 14.03 20.38 0.92
CA GLY A 698 14.33 19.21 0.09
C GLY A 698 13.21 18.15 0.04
N GLN A 699 12.03 18.46 0.57
CA GLN A 699 10.90 17.54 0.52
C GLN A 699 10.13 17.73 -0.80
N ARG A 700 9.90 16.62 -1.52
CA ARG A 700 8.97 16.63 -2.65
C ARG A 700 7.54 16.46 -2.13
N LEU A 701 6.62 17.23 -2.71
CA LEU A 701 5.22 17.16 -2.33
C LEU A 701 4.60 15.86 -2.83
N ASN A 702 3.81 15.23 -1.99
CA ASN A 702 3.03 14.04 -2.32
C ASN A 702 1.53 14.29 -2.15
N LEU A 703 0.73 13.28 -2.45
CA LEU A 703 -0.73 13.32 -2.35
C LEU A 703 -1.24 13.81 -0.98
N LEU A 704 -0.55 13.46 0.11
CA LEU A 704 -0.96 13.83 1.47
C LEU A 704 -0.62 15.27 1.84
N HIS A 705 0.43 15.84 1.26
CA HIS A 705 0.66 17.28 1.36
C HIS A 705 -0.48 18.08 0.71
N LEU A 706 -1.03 17.61 -0.43
CA LEU A 706 -2.19 18.22 -1.06
C LEU A 706 -3.42 18.17 -0.15
N VAL A 707 -3.67 17.04 0.49
CA VAL A 707 -4.74 16.92 1.51
C VAL A 707 -4.51 17.91 2.66
N GLY A 708 -3.28 17.99 3.15
CA GLY A 708 -2.90 18.95 4.18
C GLY A 708 -3.14 20.41 3.75
N MET A 709 -2.84 20.76 2.50
CA MET A 709 -3.14 22.10 1.95
C MET A 709 -4.65 22.39 1.93
N MET A 710 -5.46 21.40 1.56
CA MET A 710 -6.92 21.52 1.61
C MET A 710 -7.43 21.74 3.05
N LEU A 711 -6.82 21.02 4.01
CA LEU A 711 -7.14 21.19 5.42
C LEU A 711 -6.77 22.58 5.94
N VAL A 712 -5.62 23.14 5.52
CA VAL A 712 -5.23 24.52 5.87
C VAL A 712 -6.28 25.52 5.38
N ILE A 713 -6.79 25.35 4.16
CA ILE A 713 -7.83 26.21 3.61
C ILE A 713 -9.16 26.01 4.38
N ALA A 714 -9.55 24.76 4.62
CA ALA A 714 -10.79 24.41 5.29
C ALA A 714 -10.83 24.94 6.74
N ALA A 715 -9.88 24.54 7.58
CA ALA A 715 -9.80 24.99 8.97
C ALA A 715 -9.46 26.49 9.09
N GLY A 716 -8.56 26.98 8.22
CA GLY A 716 -8.18 28.39 8.16
C GLY A 716 -9.33 29.32 7.80
N SER A 717 -10.32 28.84 7.06
CA SER A 717 -11.50 29.63 6.68
C SER A 717 -12.29 30.15 7.90
N ASN A 718 -12.29 29.37 8.99
CA ASN A 718 -12.89 29.79 10.26
C ASN A 718 -12.23 31.07 10.77
N TYR A 719 -10.89 31.14 10.79
CA TYR A 719 -10.17 32.31 11.28
C TYR A 719 -10.43 33.55 10.39
N ALA A 720 -10.31 33.35 9.08
CA ALA A 720 -10.51 34.44 8.10
C ALA A 720 -11.93 35.02 8.16
N LEU A 721 -12.97 34.18 8.36
CA LEU A 721 -14.37 34.61 8.52
C LEU A 721 -14.58 35.45 9.77
N PHE A 722 -13.91 35.11 10.89
CA PHE A 722 -14.01 35.93 12.10
C PHE A 722 -13.32 37.29 11.91
N PHE A 723 -12.21 37.35 11.20
CA PHE A 723 -11.56 38.61 10.84
C PHE A 723 -12.40 39.48 9.90
N ASP A 724 -13.02 38.91 8.84
CA ASP A 724 -13.95 39.60 7.94
C ASP A 724 -15.15 40.16 8.70
N ARG A 725 -15.69 39.36 9.65
CA ARG A 725 -16.79 39.81 10.48
C ARG A 725 -16.41 40.95 11.44
N GLY A 726 -15.24 40.82 12.08
CA GLY A 726 -14.73 41.84 12.99
C GLY A 726 -14.61 43.21 12.34
N GLN A 727 -14.15 43.30 11.10
CA GLN A 727 -14.07 44.54 10.32
C GLN A 727 -15.40 45.25 10.15
N ARG A 728 -16.50 44.53 10.06
CA ARG A 728 -17.85 45.09 9.88
C ARG A 728 -18.48 45.63 11.17
N HIS A 729 -17.91 45.26 12.33
CA HIS A 729 -18.44 45.61 13.64
C HIS A 729 -17.46 46.44 14.48
N GLY A 730 -16.59 47.21 13.82
CA GLY A 730 -15.66 48.09 14.50
C GLY A 730 -14.40 47.44 15.07
N GLY A 731 -14.03 46.26 14.60
CA GLY A 731 -12.83 45.54 15.02
C GLY A 731 -13.12 44.18 15.67
N ILE A 732 -12.08 43.39 15.84
CA ILE A 732 -12.17 42.10 16.57
C ILE A 732 -12.00 42.39 18.06
N THR A 733 -12.90 41.88 18.89
CA THR A 733 -12.74 42.02 20.34
C THR A 733 -11.53 41.24 20.82
N PRO A 734 -10.80 41.72 21.86
CA PRO A 734 -9.63 41.00 22.42
C PRO A 734 -9.95 39.55 22.79
N ARG A 735 -11.17 39.31 23.27
CA ARG A 735 -11.66 38.00 23.66
C ARG A 735 -11.83 37.06 22.45
N THR A 736 -12.39 37.57 21.35
CA THR A 736 -12.53 36.84 20.11
C THR A 736 -11.14 36.49 19.55
N LEU A 737 -10.20 37.44 19.56
CA LEU A 737 -8.85 37.22 19.11
C LEU A 737 -8.13 36.12 19.93
N ALA A 738 -8.27 36.14 21.27
CA ALA A 738 -7.75 35.10 22.12
C ALA A 738 -8.39 33.74 21.78
N SER A 739 -9.69 33.67 21.54
CA SER A 739 -10.34 32.40 21.16
C SER A 739 -9.82 31.84 19.84
N LEU A 740 -9.53 32.70 18.84
CA LEU A 740 -8.97 32.29 17.56
C LEU A 740 -7.53 31.73 17.71
N VAL A 741 -6.71 32.38 18.53
CA VAL A 741 -5.34 31.89 18.79
C VAL A 741 -5.35 30.56 19.51
N PHE A 742 -6.19 30.42 20.55
CA PHE A 742 -6.27 29.13 21.27
C PHE A 742 -6.89 28.02 20.41
N ALA A 743 -7.86 28.31 19.55
CA ALA A 743 -8.38 27.39 18.56
C ALA A 743 -7.27 26.96 17.59
N ASN A 744 -6.52 27.91 17.02
CA ASN A 744 -5.40 27.60 16.14
C ASN A 744 -4.34 26.74 16.82
N LEU A 745 -4.01 27.01 18.10
CA LEU A 745 -3.10 26.17 18.89
C LEU A 745 -3.68 24.75 19.10
N GLY A 746 -5.02 24.61 19.19
CA GLY A 746 -5.70 23.32 19.22
C GLY A 746 -5.46 22.54 17.92
N THR A 747 -5.59 23.19 16.77
CA THR A 747 -5.27 22.61 15.46
C THR A 747 -3.80 22.21 15.39
N VAL A 748 -2.88 23.07 15.83
CA VAL A 748 -1.43 22.76 15.88
C VAL A 748 -1.15 21.60 16.84
N ALA A 749 -1.81 21.53 18.00
CA ALA A 749 -1.67 20.42 18.96
C ALA A 749 -2.20 19.10 18.41
N GLY A 750 -3.23 19.14 17.55
CA GLY A 750 -3.77 17.94 16.88
C GLY A 750 -2.88 17.44 15.74
N PHE A 751 -2.38 18.34 14.90
CA PHE A 751 -1.60 17.98 13.70
C PHE A 751 -0.08 17.95 13.91
N GLY A 752 0.45 18.74 14.84
CA GLY A 752 1.89 18.84 15.08
C GLY A 752 2.55 17.50 15.44
N PRO A 753 1.98 16.69 16.34
CA PRO A 753 2.52 15.38 16.67
C PRO A 753 2.65 14.43 15.47
N LEU A 754 1.87 14.61 14.40
CA LEU A 754 1.97 13.80 13.18
C LEU A 754 3.35 13.91 12.51
N LEU A 755 4.05 15.03 12.66
CA LEU A 755 5.43 15.21 12.21
C LEU A 755 6.38 14.16 12.78
N LEU A 756 6.11 13.70 14.01
CA LEU A 756 6.96 12.77 14.75
C LEU A 756 6.54 11.30 14.53
N SER A 757 5.60 11.04 13.61
CA SER A 757 5.00 9.71 13.45
C SER A 757 5.96 8.65 12.92
N GLY A 758 6.99 9.02 12.14
CA GLY A 758 7.82 8.07 11.38
C GLY A 758 7.08 7.39 10.20
N VAL A 759 5.80 7.70 10.00
CA VAL A 759 4.99 7.25 8.85
C VAL A 759 4.90 8.39 7.85
N PRO A 760 5.44 8.26 6.61
CA PRO A 760 5.50 9.36 5.66
C PRO A 760 4.14 10.01 5.37
N VAL A 761 3.07 9.21 5.32
CA VAL A 761 1.69 9.66 5.12
C VAL A 761 1.25 10.63 6.22
N LEU A 762 1.45 10.27 7.49
CA LEU A 762 1.08 11.11 8.63
C LEU A 762 2.01 12.30 8.78
N ALA A 763 3.31 12.10 8.57
CA ALA A 763 4.30 13.16 8.64
C ALA A 763 4.05 14.27 7.61
N SER A 764 3.68 13.91 6.37
CA SER A 764 3.31 14.87 5.31
C SER A 764 2.12 15.75 5.72
N LEU A 765 1.11 15.18 6.34
CA LEU A 765 -0.04 15.93 6.86
C LEU A 765 0.38 16.88 7.98
N GLY A 766 1.15 16.41 8.96
CA GLY A 766 1.66 17.22 10.05
C GLY A 766 2.53 18.38 9.56
N ALA A 767 3.44 18.11 8.62
CA ALA A 767 4.35 19.08 8.01
C ALA A 767 3.63 20.18 7.22
N THR A 768 2.43 19.89 6.74
CA THR A 768 1.64 20.86 5.99
C THR A 768 0.67 21.62 6.88
N VAL A 769 -0.11 20.89 7.71
CA VAL A 769 -1.25 21.49 8.42
C VAL A 769 -0.80 22.32 9.62
N ALA A 770 0.16 21.85 10.42
CA ALA A 770 0.57 22.57 11.62
C ALA A 770 1.18 23.95 11.28
N PRO A 771 2.19 24.09 10.41
CA PRO A 771 2.68 25.40 10.01
C PRO A 771 1.65 26.18 9.16
N GLY A 772 0.85 25.48 8.34
CA GLY A 772 -0.19 26.09 7.51
C GLY A 772 -1.28 26.75 8.32
N ALA A 773 -1.75 26.15 9.39
CA ALA A 773 -2.75 26.74 10.30
C ALA A 773 -2.21 28.00 10.98
N LEU A 774 -0.96 27.98 11.45
CA LEU A 774 -0.30 29.15 12.03
C LEU A 774 -0.20 30.30 11.00
N LEU A 775 0.26 29.98 9.80
CA LEU A 775 0.39 30.97 8.73
C LEU A 775 -0.97 31.51 8.27
N ALA A 776 -2.01 30.66 8.19
CA ALA A 776 -3.35 31.07 7.85
C ALA A 776 -3.89 32.11 8.85
N LEU A 777 -3.65 31.90 10.15
CA LEU A 777 -4.00 32.88 11.19
C LEU A 777 -3.19 34.17 11.05
N VAL A 778 -1.87 34.08 10.86
CA VAL A 778 -0.96 35.24 10.71
C VAL A 778 -1.33 36.05 9.47
N PHE A 779 -1.54 35.40 8.32
CA PHE A 779 -1.94 36.10 7.09
C PHE A 779 -3.34 36.71 7.22
N SER A 780 -4.30 36.01 7.85
CA SER A 780 -5.64 36.54 8.10
C SER A 780 -5.59 37.79 8.99
N ALA A 781 -4.72 37.79 10.02
CA ALA A 781 -4.53 38.94 10.89
C ALA A 781 -3.81 40.09 10.18
N ALA A 782 -2.78 39.81 9.38
CA ALA A 782 -1.98 40.81 8.67
C ALA A 782 -2.76 41.48 7.52
N LEU A 783 -3.54 40.71 6.76
CA LEU A 783 -4.27 41.16 5.59
C LEU A 783 -5.67 41.71 5.92
N SER A 784 -6.09 41.63 7.20
CA SER A 784 -7.31 42.33 7.64
C SER A 784 -7.11 43.84 7.42
N ALA A 785 -7.96 44.47 6.57
CA ALA A 785 -7.88 45.90 6.28
C ALA A 785 -8.22 46.77 7.52
N ASP A 786 -7.52 47.87 7.70
CA ASP A 786 -8.06 48.97 8.47
C ASP A 786 -9.10 49.64 7.57
N ASP A 787 -10.32 49.79 8.00
CA ASP A 787 -11.16 50.91 7.58
C ASP A 787 -10.53 52.10 8.27
N ASP A 788 -9.55 52.75 7.62
CA ASP A 788 -9.25 54.13 7.89
C ASP A 788 -10.56 54.88 7.64
N GLY A 789 -11.21 55.30 8.74
CA GLY A 789 -12.49 55.95 8.72
C GLY A 789 -12.43 57.20 7.83
N GLY A 790 -12.82 57.01 6.58
CA GLY A 790 -13.35 58.10 5.75
C GLY A 790 -14.83 58.21 6.04
N PRO A 791 -15.35 59.34 6.51
CA PRO A 791 -16.76 59.51 6.67
C PRO A 791 -17.44 59.47 5.29
N VAL A 792 -18.52 58.63 5.21
CA VAL A 792 -19.54 58.79 4.15
C VAL A 792 -20.65 59.69 4.64
#